data_2945a6ca5dbdb92ee677de9e018fc5ef
#
_entry.id   2945a6ca5dbdb92ee677de9e018fc5ef
#
_cell.length_a   1.000
_cell.length_b   1.000
_cell.length_c   1.000
_cell.angle_alpha   90.00
_cell.angle_beta   90.00
_cell.angle_gamma   90.00
#
_symmetry.space_group_name_H-M   'P 1'
#
loop_
_entity.id
_entity.type
_entity.pdbx_description
1 polymer ?
#
loop_
_entity_poly.entity_id
_entity_poly.type
_entity_poly.pdbx_seq_one_letter_code
_entity_poly.pdbx_strand_id
1 'polypeptide(L)'
;MTVEGIGNLLVLKEGELFVCARRDGDIRACARSGQGLYSSDTRHLSELSLTVGGRSPTPLSMTTQSPYEAVVDLANAGLEGEGGSPIPARALHIRRTFLLGDRLYQRILIRNHSGTRVATEVAIELAADFADMFEVRGACEPVFREPRSALGRIAHGISFGYVGKDEIRRETVVEVTPPGRVVKDSADKARLTWALALEPLQSMEAEFTVEPSLEGSRAPQHSFRGARAIFTSKSKEWLDSCARIDCGSAGLHRVLSRGVSDLRSLMTPSEDGEVIAAGIPWYVASFGRDALLTSLEMLLLTPEPARKTLVHLARMQAGTDDPYRDAEPGKILHELRRGELARSGSIPHAPYYGSVDATPLFLITASAYWHWTADLDTLQQLEPAFDAALQWIDTYGDRDGDGFVEYLSRSSSGLSNHGWKDSQDSIVHVDGSPAEGPIALVEVQGYVYLAKRGMADLYRAFGRSERAALLETEAAKLVEAFNEVFWMPEEDTYALALDGNKNQVRSVSSNPGHCLFSGIVDANRAQSVADRLLETDMFSGWGVRTLSSRSLAYNPMSYHNGSIWPHDNAIIAAGLKRYGLSQEALTVARAVLEAALESPESRLPELFCGFEREEGRTYVPYPVACSPQAWAAAAPFMLLQSLMGISADAPAELLSICAPVLPDHLDHVRLQNVRVGDSRMSLDFQKKDLATSCALVDQTGEIRLSLDE
;
A
#
# COMPACT_ATOMS: atom_id res chain seq x y z
N MET A 1 -1.24 27.57 -2.63
CA MET A 1 -0.95 26.88 -1.34
C MET A 1 -0.15 25.66 -1.69
N THR A 2 1.07 25.55 -1.17
CA THR A 2 1.91 24.36 -1.35
C THR A 2 1.26 23.20 -0.60
N VAL A 3 0.86 22.16 -1.32
CA VAL A 3 0.47 20.87 -0.72
C VAL A 3 1.74 20.34 -0.06
N GLU A 4 1.72 20.19 1.26
CA GLU A 4 2.83 19.57 1.99
C GLU A 4 2.85 18.08 1.58
N GLY A 5 3.90 17.64 0.87
CA GLY A 5 3.99 16.28 0.36
C GLY A 5 3.96 15.28 1.52
N ILE A 6 3.25 14.17 1.36
CA ILE A 6 3.05 13.13 2.39
C ILE A 6 4.38 12.57 2.88
N GLY A 7 5.40 12.50 2.03
CA GLY A 7 6.76 12.08 2.42
C GLY A 7 7.43 12.94 3.51
N ASN A 8 6.87 14.10 3.84
CA ASN A 8 7.35 14.98 4.91
C ASN A 8 6.55 14.87 6.21
N LEU A 9 5.54 14.00 6.27
CA LEU A 9 4.71 13.81 7.45
C LEU A 9 5.26 12.71 8.37
N LEU A 10 4.96 12.82 9.65
CA LEU A 10 4.99 11.72 10.60
C LEU A 10 3.77 10.85 10.34
N VAL A 11 3.98 9.59 9.96
CA VAL A 11 2.91 8.62 9.70
C VAL A 11 3.06 7.44 10.64
N LEU A 12 2.01 7.16 11.42
CA LEU A 12 1.90 5.96 12.25
C LEU A 12 0.62 5.21 11.91
N LYS A 13 0.67 3.87 11.96
CA LYS A 13 -0.51 3.02 11.78
C LYS A 13 -0.40 1.75 12.62
N GLU A 14 -1.52 1.39 13.27
CA GLU A 14 -1.75 0.09 13.90
C GLU A 14 -3.25 -0.24 13.87
N GLY A 15 -3.57 -1.46 13.46
CA GLY A 15 -4.95 -1.89 13.32
C GLY A 15 -5.76 -1.00 12.35
N GLU A 16 -6.90 -0.48 12.77
CA GLU A 16 -7.73 0.43 11.96
C GLU A 16 -7.29 1.90 12.05
N LEU A 17 -6.46 2.24 13.04
CA LEU A 17 -6.07 3.62 13.27
C LEU A 17 -4.81 4.01 12.48
N PHE A 18 -4.83 5.22 11.95
CA PHE A 18 -3.61 5.86 11.46
C PHE A 18 -3.61 7.36 11.78
N VAL A 19 -2.42 7.90 11.94
CA VAL A 19 -2.19 9.33 12.15
C VAL A 19 -1.22 9.86 11.12
N CYS A 20 -1.57 11.01 10.55
CA CYS A 20 -0.69 11.82 9.74
C CYS A 20 -0.50 13.16 10.44
N ALA A 21 0.70 13.46 10.86
CA ALA A 21 1.06 14.69 11.59
C ALA A 21 2.27 15.35 10.95
N ARG A 22 2.52 16.60 11.28
CA ARG A 22 3.75 17.31 10.92
C ARG A 22 4.94 16.70 11.66
N ARG A 23 6.14 17.01 11.21
CA ARG A 23 7.38 16.51 11.85
C ARG A 23 7.62 17.04 13.29
N ASP A 24 6.89 18.08 13.71
CA ASP A 24 6.85 18.56 15.10
C ASP A 24 5.82 17.79 15.95
N GLY A 25 5.07 16.84 15.34
CA GLY A 25 4.03 16.05 15.97
C GLY A 25 2.69 16.78 16.07
N ASP A 26 2.54 17.97 15.47
CA ASP A 26 1.27 18.67 15.41
C ASP A 26 0.42 18.18 14.23
N ILE A 27 -0.88 18.11 14.46
CA ILE A 27 -1.90 17.96 13.42
C ILE A 27 -2.50 19.35 13.22
N ARG A 28 -2.45 19.85 12.00
CA ARG A 28 -3.06 21.13 11.61
C ARG A 28 -3.72 20.94 10.26
N ALA A 29 -4.88 20.29 10.28
CA ALA A 29 -5.60 19.97 9.06
C ALA A 29 -6.02 21.25 8.32
N CYS A 30 -5.70 21.29 7.05
CA CYS A 30 -6.22 22.24 6.08
C CYS A 30 -6.80 21.48 4.89
N ALA A 31 -7.47 22.17 3.99
CA ALA A 31 -8.05 21.56 2.80
C ALA A 31 -6.98 20.74 2.02
N ARG A 32 -7.25 19.46 1.80
CA ARG A 32 -6.40 18.50 1.06
C ARG A 32 -5.05 18.18 1.73
N SER A 33 -4.89 18.39 3.04
CA SER A 33 -3.60 18.15 3.70
C SER A 33 -3.37 16.70 4.13
N GLY A 34 -4.38 15.85 4.16
CA GLY A 34 -4.28 14.48 4.70
C GLY A 34 -3.91 14.38 6.18
N GLN A 35 -3.59 15.49 6.88
CA GLN A 35 -3.28 15.48 8.31
C GLN A 35 -4.51 15.15 9.15
N GLY A 36 -4.32 14.36 10.20
CA GLY A 36 -5.41 13.93 11.09
C GLY A 36 -5.12 12.63 11.82
N LEU A 37 -6.00 12.28 12.74
CA LEU A 37 -6.16 10.93 13.26
C LEU A 37 -7.42 10.33 12.63
N TYR A 38 -7.30 9.16 12.03
CA TYR A 38 -8.35 8.53 11.23
C TYR A 38 -8.71 7.14 11.75
N SER A 39 -9.99 6.80 11.59
CA SER A 39 -10.55 5.47 11.74
C SER A 39 -11.71 5.29 10.76
N SER A 40 -11.80 4.14 10.09
CA SER A 40 -12.92 3.78 9.21
C SER A 40 -13.33 4.90 8.24
N ASP A 41 -12.37 5.42 7.47
CA ASP A 41 -12.51 6.53 6.51
C ASP A 41 -13.01 7.87 7.11
N THR A 42 -12.96 8.03 8.43
CA THR A 42 -13.38 9.27 9.12
C THR A 42 -12.20 9.93 9.83
N ARG A 43 -12.03 11.24 9.69
CA ARG A 43 -11.07 12.05 10.44
C ARG A 43 -11.61 12.39 11.82
N HIS A 44 -11.14 11.68 12.85
CA HIS A 44 -11.55 11.87 14.24
C HIS A 44 -10.85 13.02 14.95
N LEU A 45 -9.68 13.45 14.48
CA LEU A 45 -8.94 14.58 15.03
C LEU A 45 -8.36 15.40 13.87
N SER A 46 -8.80 16.66 13.75
CA SER A 46 -8.34 17.60 12.71
C SER A 46 -7.32 18.61 13.23
N GLU A 47 -7.22 18.79 14.54
CA GLU A 47 -6.20 19.61 15.19
C GLU A 47 -5.67 18.95 16.46
N LEU A 48 -4.36 18.94 16.59
CA LEU A 48 -3.59 18.60 17.78
C LEU A 48 -2.33 19.46 17.75
N SER A 49 -2.30 20.56 18.48
CA SER A 49 -1.14 21.43 18.49
C SER A 49 -0.68 21.76 19.90
N LEU A 50 0.65 21.75 20.10
CA LEU A 50 1.29 22.03 21.38
C LEU A 50 1.83 23.47 21.37
N THR A 51 1.51 24.23 22.43
CA THR A 51 2.12 25.54 22.68
C THR A 51 2.71 25.63 24.07
N VAL A 52 3.77 26.40 24.20
CA VAL A 52 4.40 26.75 25.48
C VAL A 52 4.51 28.27 25.53
N GLY A 53 3.92 28.90 26.55
CA GLY A 53 3.81 30.36 26.64
C GLY A 53 3.10 30.98 25.44
N GLY A 54 2.11 30.27 24.86
CA GLY A 54 1.35 30.70 23.68
C GLY A 54 2.13 30.61 22.34
N ARG A 55 3.33 30.05 22.33
CA ARG A 55 4.14 29.88 21.10
C ARG A 55 4.39 28.41 20.78
N SER A 56 4.41 28.07 19.50
CA SER A 56 4.80 26.72 19.05
C SER A 56 6.27 26.46 19.34
N PRO A 57 6.63 25.31 19.92
CA PRO A 57 8.03 24.91 20.10
C PRO A 57 8.75 24.70 18.76
N THR A 58 10.08 24.85 18.77
CA THR A 58 10.94 24.65 17.60
C THR A 58 11.35 23.18 17.50
N PRO A 59 11.16 22.48 16.37
CA PRO A 59 11.60 21.10 16.19
C PRO A 59 13.13 20.98 16.24
N LEU A 60 13.63 19.94 16.92
CA LEU A 60 15.02 19.54 16.97
C LEU A 60 15.27 18.24 16.23
N SER A 61 14.47 17.21 16.51
CA SER A 61 14.56 15.90 15.85
C SER A 61 13.21 15.19 15.83
N MET A 62 13.07 14.27 14.87
CA MET A 62 11.98 13.29 14.83
C MET A 62 12.57 11.92 14.49
N THR A 63 12.17 10.89 15.22
CA THR A 63 12.58 9.52 15.00
C THR A 63 11.36 8.60 15.05
N THR A 64 11.14 7.86 13.98
CA THR A 64 10.14 6.80 13.91
C THR A 64 10.80 5.49 14.31
N GLN A 65 10.52 5.00 15.52
CA GLN A 65 11.12 3.78 16.06
C GLN A 65 10.48 2.51 15.50
N SER A 66 9.19 2.59 15.17
CA SER A 66 8.39 1.54 14.57
C SER A 66 7.21 2.17 13.83
N PRO A 67 6.44 1.42 13.01
CA PRO A 67 5.26 1.97 12.34
C PRO A 67 4.19 2.53 13.29
N TYR A 68 4.24 2.17 14.57
CA TYR A 68 3.28 2.58 15.60
C TYR A 68 3.89 3.48 16.69
N GLU A 69 5.18 3.80 16.65
CA GLU A 69 5.86 4.60 17.69
C GLU A 69 6.81 5.63 17.09
N ALA A 70 6.69 6.88 17.56
CA ALA A 70 7.61 7.95 17.21
C ALA A 70 7.97 8.84 18.41
N VAL A 71 9.15 9.41 18.34
CA VAL A 71 9.67 10.39 19.31
C VAL A 71 10.01 11.68 18.57
N VAL A 72 9.50 12.80 19.09
CA VAL A 72 9.77 14.14 18.59
C VAL A 72 10.39 14.98 19.72
N ASP A 73 11.59 15.48 19.50
CA ASP A 73 12.27 16.39 20.41
C ASP A 73 12.14 17.84 19.91
N LEU A 74 11.75 18.72 20.82
CA LEU A 74 11.47 20.13 20.56
C LEU A 74 12.16 21.01 21.61
N ALA A 75 12.30 22.29 21.33
CA ALA A 75 12.73 23.30 22.28
C ALA A 75 11.76 24.49 22.28
N ASN A 76 11.65 25.19 23.42
CA ASN A 76 10.85 26.42 23.43
C ASN A 76 11.50 27.53 22.55
N ALA A 77 10.67 28.33 21.92
CA ALA A 77 11.05 29.64 21.41
C ALA A 77 11.36 30.61 22.57
N GLY A 78 11.88 31.77 22.30
CA GLY A 78 11.96 32.83 23.30
C GLY A 78 10.56 33.23 23.78
N LEU A 79 10.31 33.24 25.07
CA LEU A 79 9.00 33.44 25.71
C LEU A 79 9.06 34.55 26.78
N GLU A 80 7.89 35.07 27.12
CA GLU A 80 7.71 35.84 28.37
C GLU A 80 7.13 34.86 29.42
N GLY A 81 7.79 34.77 30.57
CA GLY A 81 7.34 34.03 31.72
C GLY A 81 6.40 34.80 32.62
N GLU A 82 5.99 34.20 33.69
CA GLU A 82 5.13 34.83 34.70
C GLU A 82 5.78 36.13 35.23
N GLY A 83 5.01 37.23 35.30
CA GLY A 83 5.52 38.56 35.70
C GLY A 83 6.37 39.27 34.66
N GLY A 84 6.38 38.85 33.37
CA GLY A 84 7.15 39.50 32.30
C GLY A 84 8.64 39.14 32.26
N SER A 85 9.10 38.17 33.06
CA SER A 85 10.49 37.72 33.02
C SER A 85 10.79 36.96 31.72
N PRO A 86 11.89 37.27 30.99
CA PRO A 86 12.19 36.61 29.73
C PRO A 86 12.68 35.17 29.97
N ILE A 87 12.08 34.21 29.26
CA ILE A 87 12.55 32.85 29.18
C ILE A 87 13.32 32.70 27.86
N PRO A 88 14.64 32.43 27.89
CA PRO A 88 15.41 32.29 26.67
C PRO A 88 14.92 31.15 25.78
N ALA A 89 15.13 31.26 24.48
CA ALA A 89 14.95 30.11 23.58
C ALA A 89 15.87 28.95 24.01
N ARG A 90 15.38 27.71 23.88
CA ARG A 90 16.08 26.47 24.25
C ARG A 90 16.35 26.31 25.77
N ALA A 91 15.63 27.04 26.63
CA ALA A 91 15.65 26.83 28.07
C ALA A 91 14.92 25.54 28.45
N LEU A 92 13.86 25.17 27.73
CA LEU A 92 13.09 23.97 27.92
C LEU A 92 13.34 22.98 26.78
N HIS A 93 13.66 21.74 27.12
CA HIS A 93 13.58 20.60 26.22
C HIS A 93 12.22 19.95 26.37
N ILE A 94 11.58 19.65 25.26
CA ILE A 94 10.23 19.09 25.18
C ILE A 94 10.32 17.81 24.35
N ARG A 95 9.97 16.67 24.95
CA ARG A 95 9.90 15.39 24.25
C ARG A 95 8.45 14.93 24.15
N ARG A 96 7.99 14.69 22.95
CA ARG A 96 6.68 14.08 22.63
C ARG A 96 6.92 12.66 22.18
N THR A 97 6.37 11.68 22.90
CA THR A 97 6.39 10.27 22.48
C THR A 97 4.99 9.87 22.09
N PHE A 98 4.84 9.44 20.85
CA PHE A 98 3.59 8.94 20.28
C PHE A 98 3.63 7.43 20.24
N LEU A 99 2.52 6.80 20.62
CA LEU A 99 2.28 5.38 20.46
C LEU A 99 0.87 5.20 19.92
N LEU A 100 0.74 4.57 18.77
CA LEU A 100 -0.54 4.29 18.15
C LEU A 100 -0.89 2.81 18.35
N GLY A 101 -2.11 2.54 18.75
CA GLY A 101 -2.64 1.21 18.94
C GLY A 101 -4.14 1.20 18.70
N ASP A 102 -4.90 0.74 19.69
CA ASP A 102 -6.36 0.87 19.77
C ASP A 102 -6.82 2.32 19.96
N ARG A 103 -5.91 3.17 20.36
CA ARG A 103 -6.04 4.63 20.48
C ARG A 103 -4.67 5.27 20.27
N LEU A 104 -4.65 6.58 20.10
CA LEU A 104 -3.41 7.35 20.13
C LEU A 104 -3.05 7.65 21.60
N TYR A 105 -1.89 7.18 22.02
CA TYR A 105 -1.26 7.55 23.29
C TYR A 105 -0.19 8.59 23.01
N GLN A 106 -0.16 9.65 23.78
CA GLN A 106 0.92 10.62 23.74
C GLN A 106 1.44 10.95 25.14
N ARG A 107 2.77 10.92 25.30
CA ARG A 107 3.47 11.38 26.48
C ARG A 107 4.25 12.64 26.13
N ILE A 108 4.14 13.66 26.96
CA ILE A 108 4.88 14.93 26.83
C ILE A 108 5.73 15.08 28.07
N LEU A 109 7.05 15.12 27.89
CA LEU A 109 8.04 15.39 28.95
C LEU A 109 8.66 16.76 28.68
N ILE A 110 8.55 17.68 29.64
CA ILE A 110 9.16 19.01 29.57
C ILE A 110 10.19 19.13 30.67
N ARG A 111 11.44 19.47 30.33
CA ARG A 111 12.53 19.62 31.26
C ARG A 111 13.18 21.00 31.14
N ASN A 112 13.42 21.66 32.29
CA ASN A 112 14.14 22.91 32.36
C ASN A 112 15.65 22.67 32.37
N HIS A 113 16.36 23.13 31.34
CA HIS A 113 17.83 23.10 31.23
C HIS A 113 18.48 24.47 31.47
N SER A 114 17.69 25.47 31.81
CA SER A 114 18.26 26.79 32.21
C SER A 114 18.72 26.78 33.68
N GLY A 115 19.56 27.77 34.05
CA GLY A 115 20.00 27.96 35.43
C GLY A 115 18.99 28.70 36.32
N THR A 116 17.78 28.99 35.80
CA THR A 116 16.74 29.76 36.52
C THR A 116 15.41 28.99 36.50
N ARG A 117 14.56 29.33 37.48
CA ARG A 117 13.17 28.81 37.48
C ARG A 117 12.43 29.35 36.25
N VAL A 118 11.71 28.45 35.58
CA VAL A 118 10.81 28.75 34.45
C VAL A 118 9.37 28.57 34.90
N ALA A 119 8.56 29.64 34.77
CA ALA A 119 7.12 29.60 35.04
C ALA A 119 6.36 30.14 33.82
N THR A 120 5.49 29.29 33.22
CA THR A 120 4.70 29.63 32.01
C THR A 120 3.51 28.67 31.90
N GLU A 121 2.73 28.79 30.81
CA GLU A 121 1.61 27.87 30.50
C GLU A 121 2.03 26.92 29.39
N VAL A 122 1.59 25.66 29.51
CA VAL A 122 1.60 24.66 28.42
C VAL A 122 0.16 24.44 27.99
N ALA A 123 -0.08 24.42 26.69
CA ALA A 123 -1.42 24.16 26.18
C ALA A 123 -1.40 23.18 25.00
N ILE A 124 -2.46 22.37 24.90
CA ILE A 124 -2.78 21.53 23.76
C ILE A 124 -4.12 22.04 23.18
N GLU A 125 -4.10 22.36 21.89
CA GLU A 125 -5.29 22.71 21.13
C GLU A 125 -5.79 21.49 20.37
N LEU A 126 -7.10 21.22 20.40
CA LEU A 126 -7.75 20.04 19.87
C LEU A 126 -8.99 20.44 19.06
N ALA A 127 -9.16 19.82 17.89
CA ALA A 127 -10.40 19.92 17.12
C ALA A 127 -10.75 18.60 16.45
N ALA A 128 -12.04 18.36 16.26
CA ALA A 128 -12.58 17.22 15.53
C ALA A 128 -13.65 17.69 14.54
N ASP A 129 -13.51 17.32 13.27
CA ASP A 129 -14.44 17.72 12.20
C ASP A 129 -15.21 16.54 11.60
N PHE A 130 -14.84 15.31 11.92
CA PHE A 130 -15.44 14.06 11.42
C PHE A 130 -15.62 14.04 9.89
N ALA A 131 -14.66 14.66 9.16
CA ALA A 131 -14.68 14.69 7.70
C ALA A 131 -14.46 13.28 7.13
N ASP A 132 -15.26 12.92 6.13
CA ASP A 132 -15.05 11.70 5.35
C ASP A 132 -13.76 11.80 4.52
N MET A 133 -13.10 10.67 4.27
CA MET A 133 -11.85 10.63 3.50
C MET A 133 -12.01 11.23 2.09
N PHE A 134 -13.15 11.06 1.43
CA PHE A 134 -13.42 11.67 0.13
C PHE A 134 -13.52 13.19 0.20
N GLU A 135 -14.06 13.74 1.30
CA GLU A 135 -14.06 15.18 1.55
C GLU A 135 -12.63 15.70 1.80
N VAL A 136 -11.85 14.98 2.60
CA VAL A 136 -10.45 15.34 2.88
C VAL A 136 -9.61 15.37 1.61
N ARG A 137 -9.78 14.39 0.70
CA ARG A 137 -9.13 14.35 -0.62
C ARG A 137 -9.58 15.47 -1.55
N GLY A 138 -10.74 16.06 -1.31
CA GLY A 138 -11.39 17.02 -2.20
C GLY A 138 -12.01 16.36 -3.43
N ALA A 139 -12.36 15.08 -3.33
CA ALA A 139 -13.08 14.34 -4.37
C ALA A 139 -14.58 14.70 -4.41
N CYS A 140 -15.10 15.25 -3.31
CA CYS A 140 -16.44 15.81 -3.24
C CYS A 140 -16.42 17.12 -2.45
N GLU A 141 -17.41 17.98 -2.69
CA GLU A 141 -17.61 19.18 -1.87
C GLU A 141 -17.98 18.77 -0.44
N PRO A 142 -17.50 19.53 0.57
CA PRO A 142 -17.89 19.27 1.96
C PRO A 142 -19.41 19.30 2.09
N VAL A 143 -19.97 18.20 2.60
CA VAL A 143 -21.44 18.05 2.75
C VAL A 143 -22.02 19.05 3.73
N PHE A 144 -21.17 19.62 4.60
CA PHE A 144 -21.57 20.56 5.64
C PHE A 144 -20.66 21.79 5.67
N ARG A 145 -21.27 22.98 5.81
CA ARG A 145 -20.58 24.27 6.00
C ARG A 145 -20.45 24.69 7.47
N GLU A 146 -21.16 24.02 8.37
CA GLU A 146 -21.18 24.31 9.81
C GLU A 146 -20.37 23.28 10.61
N PRO A 147 -19.87 23.62 11.81
CA PRO A 147 -19.21 22.65 12.69
C PRO A 147 -20.11 21.45 12.97
N ARG A 148 -19.63 20.25 12.64
CA ARG A 148 -20.37 18.98 12.82
C ARG A 148 -20.35 18.51 14.27
N SER A 149 -19.26 18.82 14.99
CA SER A 149 -19.01 18.23 16.30
C SER A 149 -19.62 19.01 17.44
N ALA A 150 -20.03 18.28 18.48
CA ALA A 150 -20.45 18.83 19.77
C ALA A 150 -19.42 18.47 20.84
N LEU A 151 -18.84 19.50 21.48
CA LEU A 151 -17.89 19.34 22.57
C LEU A 151 -18.61 19.00 23.88
N GLY A 152 -18.25 17.86 24.47
CA GLY A 152 -18.64 17.40 25.79
C GLY A 152 -17.50 17.46 26.80
N ARG A 153 -17.81 17.48 28.10
CA ARG A 153 -16.86 17.31 29.20
C ARG A 153 -17.03 15.93 29.81
N ILE A 154 -15.93 15.27 30.08
CA ILE A 154 -15.88 14.00 30.83
C ILE A 154 -15.04 14.18 32.10
N ALA A 155 -15.03 13.18 32.98
CA ALA A 155 -14.39 13.28 34.30
C ALA A 155 -12.90 13.70 34.24
N HIS A 156 -12.15 13.17 33.26
CA HIS A 156 -10.71 13.41 33.10
C HIS A 156 -10.33 13.96 31.72
N GLY A 157 -11.23 14.71 31.07
CA GLY A 157 -10.93 15.23 29.73
C GLY A 157 -12.14 15.81 29.01
N ILE A 158 -12.17 15.58 27.70
CA ILE A 158 -13.21 16.07 26.80
C ILE A 158 -13.64 14.99 25.82
N SER A 159 -14.81 15.17 25.21
CA SER A 159 -15.23 14.38 24.05
C SER A 159 -15.78 15.30 22.95
N PHE A 160 -15.59 14.90 21.70
CA PHE A 160 -16.27 15.46 20.54
C PHE A 160 -17.23 14.40 20.03
N GLY A 161 -18.44 14.76 19.67
CA GLY A 161 -19.46 13.83 19.17
C GLY A 161 -20.14 14.35 17.92
N TYR A 162 -20.48 13.45 17.01
CA TYR A 162 -21.15 13.70 15.74
C TYR A 162 -22.06 12.52 15.37
N VAL A 163 -23.23 12.79 14.84
CA VAL A 163 -24.12 11.78 14.23
C VAL A 163 -24.21 12.06 12.74
N GLY A 164 -23.78 11.11 11.93
CA GLY A 164 -23.75 11.24 10.48
C GLY A 164 -25.11 11.05 9.82
N LYS A 165 -25.19 11.26 8.49
CA LYS A 165 -26.38 10.95 7.68
C LYS A 165 -26.67 9.44 7.60
N ASP A 166 -25.66 8.62 7.88
CA ASP A 166 -25.73 7.18 8.01
C ASP A 166 -26.26 6.74 9.39
N GLU A 167 -26.75 7.70 10.21
CA GLU A 167 -27.26 7.52 11.56
C GLU A 167 -26.23 6.99 12.58
N ILE A 168 -24.97 6.84 12.17
CA ILE A 168 -23.90 6.34 13.04
C ILE A 168 -23.36 7.47 13.91
N ARG A 169 -23.30 7.20 15.23
CA ARG A 169 -22.65 8.08 16.19
C ARG A 169 -21.14 7.88 16.17
N ARG A 170 -20.41 8.93 15.84
CA ARG A 170 -18.95 9.02 15.91
C ARG A 170 -18.56 9.86 17.12
N GLU A 171 -17.55 9.41 17.85
CA GLU A 171 -17.06 10.13 19.02
C GLU A 171 -15.54 10.10 19.05
N THR A 172 -14.91 11.19 19.51
CA THR A 172 -13.49 11.27 19.82
C THR A 172 -13.33 11.63 21.27
N VAL A 173 -12.78 10.73 22.06
CA VAL A 173 -12.58 10.89 23.50
C VAL A 173 -11.13 11.19 23.80
N VAL A 174 -10.88 12.30 24.52
CA VAL A 174 -9.54 12.71 24.94
C VAL A 174 -9.47 12.70 26.45
N GLU A 175 -8.63 11.81 27.00
CA GLU A 175 -8.37 11.72 28.45
C GLU A 175 -6.93 12.19 28.75
N VAL A 176 -6.73 12.87 29.86
CA VAL A 176 -5.45 13.48 30.21
C VAL A 176 -5.05 13.23 31.67
N THR A 177 -3.76 13.02 31.92
CA THR A 177 -3.15 12.84 33.22
C THR A 177 -1.82 13.60 33.31
N PRO A 178 -1.61 14.52 34.26
CA PRO A 178 -2.60 15.02 35.23
C PRO A 178 -3.72 15.82 34.55
N PRO A 179 -4.89 15.96 35.19
CA PRO A 179 -6.00 16.73 34.63
C PRO A 179 -5.57 18.17 34.29
N GLY A 180 -5.87 18.59 33.05
CA GLY A 180 -5.67 19.97 32.61
C GLY A 180 -6.93 20.83 32.79
N ARG A 181 -6.77 22.15 32.80
CA ARG A 181 -7.91 23.08 32.76
C ARG A 181 -8.46 23.10 31.33
N VAL A 182 -9.75 22.79 31.19
CA VAL A 182 -10.45 22.83 29.90
C VAL A 182 -10.95 24.23 29.62
N VAL A 183 -10.51 24.83 28.50
CA VAL A 183 -11.05 26.08 27.95
C VAL A 183 -11.76 25.73 26.65
N LYS A 184 -13.04 26.09 26.54
CA LYS A 184 -13.85 25.85 25.34
C LYS A 184 -13.74 27.08 24.44
N ASP A 185 -13.22 26.87 23.18
CA ASP A 185 -13.15 27.93 22.20
C ASP A 185 -14.41 28.00 21.31
N SER A 186 -14.89 26.83 20.82
CA SER A 186 -16.07 26.69 19.96
C SER A 186 -16.75 25.33 20.16
N ALA A 187 -17.73 24.99 19.31
CA ALA A 187 -18.41 23.71 19.36
C ALA A 187 -17.49 22.52 18.97
N ASP A 188 -16.50 22.78 18.13
CA ASP A 188 -15.61 21.79 17.51
C ASP A 188 -14.15 21.92 17.99
N LYS A 189 -13.83 22.88 18.89
CA LYS A 189 -12.49 23.16 19.39
C LYS A 189 -12.41 23.29 20.90
N ALA A 190 -11.34 22.77 21.47
CA ALA A 190 -11.03 22.88 22.89
C ALA A 190 -9.54 23.12 23.10
N ARG A 191 -9.20 23.78 24.18
CA ARG A 191 -7.85 23.99 24.67
C ARG A 191 -7.71 23.40 26.06
N LEU A 192 -6.70 22.55 26.26
CA LEU A 192 -6.31 21.98 27.55
C LEU A 192 -5.04 22.71 28.03
N THR A 193 -5.04 23.24 29.24
CA THR A 193 -3.91 24.04 29.76
C THR A 193 -3.41 23.53 31.09
N TRP A 194 -2.09 23.64 31.29
CA TRP A 194 -1.37 23.37 32.55
C TRP A 194 -0.46 24.53 32.89
N ALA A 195 -0.45 24.93 34.16
CA ALA A 195 0.58 25.79 34.67
C ALA A 195 1.90 25.01 34.79
N LEU A 196 2.95 25.52 34.16
CA LEU A 196 4.31 24.95 34.24
C LEU A 196 5.14 25.82 35.19
N ALA A 197 5.69 25.22 36.24
CA ALA A 197 6.66 25.87 37.12
C ALA A 197 7.77 24.86 37.43
N LEU A 198 8.94 25.07 36.83
CA LEU A 198 10.06 24.13 36.92
C LEU A 198 11.31 24.83 37.45
N GLU A 199 11.88 24.34 38.52
CA GLU A 199 13.23 24.68 38.97
C GLU A 199 14.28 24.14 37.96
N PRO A 200 15.53 24.61 37.98
CA PRO A 200 16.60 24.08 37.15
C PRO A 200 16.68 22.53 37.25
N LEU A 201 16.77 21.88 36.10
CA LEU A 201 16.79 20.41 35.90
C LEU A 201 15.50 19.65 36.30
N GLN A 202 14.49 20.34 36.80
CA GLN A 202 13.18 19.77 37.05
C GLN A 202 12.43 19.42 35.77
N SER A 203 11.52 18.42 35.83
CA SER A 203 10.70 17.99 34.71
C SER A 203 9.22 17.92 35.11
N MET A 204 8.35 18.14 34.13
CA MET A 204 6.91 17.84 34.17
C MET A 204 6.61 16.79 33.11
N GLU A 205 5.75 15.84 33.46
CA GLU A 205 5.24 14.85 32.51
C GLU A 205 3.72 14.92 32.45
N ALA A 206 3.17 14.83 31.24
CA ALA A 206 1.74 14.71 30.98
C ALA A 206 1.51 13.57 29.96
N GLU A 207 0.51 12.75 30.23
CA GLU A 207 0.05 11.72 29.30
C GLU A 207 -1.39 12.05 28.88
N PHE A 208 -1.68 11.86 27.61
CA PHE A 208 -3.05 11.88 27.11
C PHE A 208 -3.31 10.80 26.07
N THR A 209 -4.56 10.41 25.96
CA THR A 209 -5.04 9.46 24.97
C THR A 209 -6.10 10.10 24.11
N VAL A 210 -6.12 9.74 22.83
CA VAL A 210 -7.22 10.10 21.91
C VAL A 210 -7.79 8.81 21.36
N GLU A 211 -9.05 8.55 21.68
CA GLU A 211 -9.78 7.33 21.32
C GLU A 211 -10.91 7.66 20.35
N PRO A 212 -10.80 7.29 19.07
CA PRO A 212 -11.93 7.22 18.16
C PRO A 212 -12.93 6.13 18.59
N SER A 213 -14.21 6.42 18.52
CA SER A 213 -15.27 5.48 18.86
C SER A 213 -16.41 5.58 17.85
N LEU A 214 -16.99 4.43 17.50
CA LEU A 214 -18.22 4.30 16.74
C LEU A 214 -19.29 3.66 17.64
N GLU A 215 -20.49 4.21 17.65
CA GLU A 215 -21.64 3.71 18.44
C GLU A 215 -21.32 3.50 19.93
N GLY A 216 -20.38 4.30 20.49
CA GLY A 216 -19.96 4.18 21.88
C GLY A 216 -19.08 2.97 22.21
N SER A 217 -18.66 2.20 21.20
CA SER A 217 -17.70 1.10 21.39
C SER A 217 -16.35 1.65 21.81
N ARG A 218 -15.79 1.14 22.90
CA ARG A 218 -14.48 1.55 23.40
C ARG A 218 -13.54 0.37 23.53
N ALA A 219 -12.28 0.60 23.20
CA ALA A 219 -11.22 -0.37 23.40
C ALA A 219 -10.87 -0.52 24.89
N PRO A 220 -10.32 -1.68 25.33
CA PRO A 220 -9.80 -1.85 26.67
C PRO A 220 -8.77 -0.76 27.02
N GLN A 221 -8.83 -0.21 28.22
CA GLN A 221 -7.90 0.82 28.65
C GLN A 221 -6.58 0.21 29.11
N HIS A 222 -5.49 0.61 28.47
CA HIS A 222 -4.11 0.24 28.83
C HIS A 222 -3.33 1.46 29.25
N SER A 223 -2.35 1.28 30.16
CA SER A 223 -1.32 2.30 30.36
C SER A 223 -0.43 2.40 29.13
N PHE A 224 0.24 3.53 28.91
CA PHE A 224 1.23 3.70 27.83
C PHE A 224 2.23 2.53 27.75
N ARG A 225 2.79 2.13 28.91
CA ARG A 225 3.73 1.00 29.00
C ARG A 225 3.09 -0.33 28.62
N GLY A 226 1.85 -0.58 29.07
CA GLY A 226 1.11 -1.80 28.74
C GLY A 226 0.79 -1.91 27.26
N ALA A 227 0.29 -0.83 26.67
CA ALA A 227 0.03 -0.74 25.23
C ALA A 227 1.31 -0.99 24.41
N ARG A 228 2.42 -0.33 24.77
CA ARG A 228 3.72 -0.53 24.10
C ARG A 228 4.19 -1.99 24.12
N ALA A 229 4.02 -2.68 25.27
CA ALA A 229 4.41 -4.09 25.39
C ALA A 229 3.57 -4.99 24.47
N ILE A 230 2.26 -4.74 24.36
CA ILE A 230 1.34 -5.49 23.47
C ILE A 230 1.78 -5.35 22.00
N PHE A 231 1.99 -4.11 21.53
CA PHE A 231 2.34 -3.88 20.12
C PHE A 231 3.75 -4.35 19.78
N THR A 232 4.69 -4.27 20.73
CA THR A 232 6.03 -4.86 20.57
C THR A 232 5.95 -6.38 20.42
N SER A 233 5.09 -7.07 21.20
CA SER A 233 4.89 -8.53 21.05
C SER A 233 4.30 -8.90 19.70
N LYS A 234 3.24 -8.23 19.28
CA LYS A 234 2.61 -8.44 17.96
C LYS A 234 3.60 -8.22 16.80
N SER A 235 4.42 -7.16 16.89
CA SER A 235 5.45 -6.89 15.88
C SER A 235 6.51 -8.00 15.85
N LYS A 236 6.91 -8.52 17.00
CA LYS A 236 7.85 -9.63 17.07
C LYS A 236 7.27 -10.93 16.50
N GLU A 237 6.03 -11.27 16.83
CA GLU A 237 5.32 -12.43 16.28
C GLU A 237 5.27 -12.38 14.74
N TRP A 238 4.97 -11.19 14.18
CA TRP A 238 5.01 -10.97 12.74
C TRP A 238 6.41 -11.23 12.16
N LEU A 239 7.45 -10.60 12.73
CA LEU A 239 8.84 -10.77 12.27
C LEU A 239 9.30 -12.23 12.34
N ASP A 240 8.88 -12.97 13.37
CA ASP A 240 9.22 -14.38 13.56
C ASP A 240 8.45 -15.30 12.56
N SER A 241 7.32 -14.83 12.01
CA SER A 241 6.56 -15.54 10.98
C SER A 241 7.10 -15.33 9.56
N CYS A 242 7.89 -14.28 9.33
CA CYS A 242 8.44 -13.93 8.02
C CYS A 242 9.78 -14.62 7.74
N ALA A 243 10.09 -14.81 6.47
CA ALA A 243 11.45 -15.09 6.04
C ALA A 243 12.35 -13.89 6.37
N ARG A 244 13.60 -14.16 6.77
CA ARG A 244 14.60 -13.13 7.05
C ARG A 244 15.56 -13.02 5.87
N ILE A 245 15.77 -11.81 5.41
CA ILE A 245 16.67 -11.51 4.30
C ILE A 245 17.83 -10.70 4.84
N ASP A 246 19.01 -11.28 4.82
CA ASP A 246 20.27 -10.63 5.15
C ASP A 246 21.11 -10.45 3.88
N CYS A 247 21.68 -9.27 3.70
CA CYS A 247 22.48 -8.95 2.54
C CYS A 247 23.66 -8.05 2.93
N GLY A 248 24.72 -8.08 2.17
CA GLY A 248 25.97 -7.34 2.44
C GLY A 248 25.81 -5.80 2.42
N SER A 249 24.65 -5.29 2.00
CA SER A 249 24.34 -3.86 1.92
C SER A 249 23.51 -3.38 3.11
N ALA A 250 24.10 -2.58 3.99
CA ALA A 250 23.38 -1.95 5.11
C ALA A 250 22.21 -1.04 4.64
N GLY A 251 22.32 -0.45 3.45
CA GLY A 251 21.26 0.35 2.84
C GLY A 251 20.05 -0.52 2.49
N LEU A 252 20.29 -1.56 1.70
CA LEU A 252 19.24 -2.49 1.28
C LEU A 252 18.62 -3.22 2.48
N HIS A 253 19.41 -3.61 3.47
CA HIS A 253 18.89 -4.19 4.71
C HIS A 253 17.89 -3.25 5.41
N ARG A 254 18.14 -1.93 5.44
CA ARG A 254 17.17 -0.96 5.98
C ARG A 254 15.90 -0.89 5.13
N VAL A 255 16.01 -0.89 3.79
CA VAL A 255 14.84 -0.90 2.88
C VAL A 255 13.97 -2.13 3.12
N LEU A 256 14.56 -3.32 3.16
CA LEU A 256 13.83 -4.57 3.39
C LEU A 256 13.20 -4.62 4.79
N SER A 257 13.94 -4.24 5.83
CA SER A 257 13.43 -4.16 7.20
C SER A 257 12.27 -3.15 7.30
N ARG A 258 12.38 -2.02 6.59
CA ARG A 258 11.31 -1.04 6.50
C ARG A 258 10.08 -1.60 5.79
N GLY A 259 10.25 -2.27 4.66
CA GLY A 259 9.18 -2.94 3.93
C GLY A 259 8.41 -3.94 4.79
N VAL A 260 9.10 -4.83 5.52
CA VAL A 260 8.46 -5.78 6.46
C VAL A 260 7.65 -5.06 7.53
N SER A 261 8.19 -3.95 8.09
CA SER A 261 7.51 -3.16 9.12
C SER A 261 6.28 -2.43 8.57
N ASP A 262 6.38 -1.85 7.37
CA ASP A 262 5.28 -1.15 6.72
C ASP A 262 4.15 -2.12 6.32
N LEU A 263 4.48 -3.29 5.79
CA LEU A 263 3.51 -4.36 5.50
C LEU A 263 2.78 -4.81 6.77
N ARG A 264 3.50 -4.98 7.90
CA ARG A 264 2.86 -5.27 9.19
C ARG A 264 1.87 -4.18 9.59
N SER A 265 2.25 -2.92 9.44
CA SER A 265 1.38 -1.80 9.83
C SER A 265 0.12 -1.71 8.99
N LEU A 266 0.20 -2.10 7.71
CA LEU A 266 -0.92 -2.07 6.77
C LEU A 266 -1.90 -3.24 6.97
N MET A 267 -1.53 -4.28 7.75
CA MET A 267 -2.48 -5.31 8.19
C MET A 267 -3.58 -4.66 9.02
N THR A 268 -4.81 -4.78 8.55
CA THR A 268 -5.97 -4.10 9.11
C THR A 268 -7.03 -5.13 9.50
N PRO A 269 -7.63 -5.05 10.69
CA PRO A 269 -8.66 -5.98 11.13
C PRO A 269 -9.86 -6.03 10.17
N SER A 270 -10.34 -7.23 9.92
CA SER A 270 -11.57 -7.52 9.18
C SER A 270 -12.33 -8.63 9.90
N GLU A 271 -13.55 -8.94 9.42
CA GLU A 271 -14.34 -10.06 9.97
C GLU A 271 -13.66 -11.43 9.74
N ASP A 272 -12.81 -11.54 8.72
CA ASP A 272 -12.08 -12.76 8.36
C ASP A 272 -10.66 -12.80 8.96
N GLY A 273 -10.36 -11.92 9.89
CA GLY A 273 -9.04 -11.75 10.48
C GLY A 273 -8.41 -10.41 10.09
N GLU A 274 -7.19 -10.44 9.56
CA GLU A 274 -6.51 -9.23 9.08
C GLU A 274 -6.36 -9.27 7.56
N VAL A 275 -6.60 -8.13 6.90
CA VAL A 275 -6.39 -7.93 5.46
C VAL A 275 -5.41 -6.78 5.23
N ILE A 276 -4.75 -6.74 4.09
CA ILE A 276 -3.81 -5.67 3.75
C ILE A 276 -4.59 -4.47 3.24
N ALA A 277 -4.46 -3.30 3.91
CA ALA A 277 -4.90 -2.03 3.37
C ALA A 277 -3.90 -1.52 2.32
N ALA A 278 -4.38 -0.81 1.30
CA ALA A 278 -3.54 -0.41 0.19
C ALA A 278 -2.50 0.65 0.58
N GLY A 279 -2.90 1.80 1.17
CA GLY A 279 -1.89 2.81 1.53
C GLY A 279 -2.40 4.02 2.30
N ILE A 280 -1.48 4.70 2.96
CA ILE A 280 -1.74 5.87 3.82
C ILE A 280 -1.39 7.15 3.07
N PRO A 281 -2.26 8.17 3.13
CA PRO A 281 -3.50 8.27 3.91
C PRO A 281 -4.77 7.86 3.14
N TRP A 282 -4.73 7.78 1.82
CA TRP A 282 -5.92 7.81 0.95
C TRP A 282 -6.63 6.47 0.84
N TYR A 283 -5.90 5.36 1.03
CA TYR A 283 -6.32 4.02 0.67
C TYR A 283 -6.21 3.04 1.84
N VAL A 284 -6.47 3.52 3.08
CA VAL A 284 -6.54 2.64 4.26
C VAL A 284 -7.89 1.92 4.29
N ALA A 285 -8.09 1.07 3.30
CA ALA A 285 -9.30 0.30 3.06
C ALA A 285 -8.94 -1.04 2.39
N SER A 286 -9.90 -1.95 2.30
CA SER A 286 -9.75 -3.19 1.56
C SER A 286 -9.89 -2.91 0.07
N PHE A 287 -8.83 -3.17 -0.70
CA PHE A 287 -8.80 -3.14 -2.15
C PHE A 287 -8.54 -4.55 -2.69
N GLY A 288 -9.23 -4.93 -3.76
CA GLY A 288 -9.04 -6.24 -4.38
C GLY A 288 -7.68 -6.38 -5.04
N ARG A 289 -7.40 -5.56 -6.06
CA ARG A 289 -6.16 -5.57 -6.83
C ARG A 289 -4.92 -5.38 -5.96
N ASP A 290 -4.92 -4.34 -5.11
CA ASP A 290 -3.76 -3.99 -4.28
C ASP A 290 -3.40 -5.10 -3.31
N ALA A 291 -4.40 -5.69 -2.64
CA ALA A 291 -4.18 -6.78 -1.71
C ALA A 291 -3.70 -8.06 -2.41
N LEU A 292 -4.20 -8.35 -3.63
CA LEU A 292 -3.80 -9.50 -4.42
C LEU A 292 -2.37 -9.37 -4.95
N LEU A 293 -2.02 -8.24 -5.56
CA LEU A 293 -0.66 -7.99 -6.03
C LEU A 293 0.34 -7.96 -4.87
N THR A 294 0.03 -7.26 -3.77
CA THR A 294 0.87 -7.27 -2.57
C THR A 294 1.06 -8.70 -2.04
N SER A 295 -0.01 -9.51 -2.05
CA SER A 295 0.08 -10.91 -1.61
C SER A 295 1.01 -11.74 -2.48
N LEU A 296 0.99 -11.55 -3.81
CA LEU A 296 1.92 -12.18 -4.74
C LEU A 296 3.38 -11.75 -4.49
N GLU A 297 3.61 -10.46 -4.29
CA GLU A 297 4.93 -9.88 -4.01
C GLU A 297 5.50 -10.35 -2.65
N MET A 298 4.64 -10.78 -1.72
CA MET A 298 5.01 -11.21 -0.37
C MET A 298 5.22 -12.73 -0.22
N LEU A 299 4.96 -13.55 -1.22
CA LEU A 299 4.99 -15.02 -1.08
C LEU A 299 6.34 -15.53 -0.57
N LEU A 300 7.45 -14.95 -1.04
CA LEU A 300 8.78 -15.26 -0.52
C LEU A 300 8.93 -14.92 0.97
N LEU A 301 8.29 -13.82 1.42
CA LEU A 301 8.37 -13.34 2.79
C LEU A 301 7.47 -14.16 3.72
N THR A 302 6.21 -14.31 3.36
CA THR A 302 5.21 -15.10 4.07
C THR A 302 3.94 -15.29 3.20
N PRO A 303 3.40 -16.50 3.07
CA PRO A 303 2.18 -16.75 2.28
C PRO A 303 0.88 -16.45 3.04
N GLU A 304 0.91 -16.24 4.36
CA GLU A 304 -0.31 -16.08 5.17
C GLU A 304 -1.20 -14.88 4.76
N PRO A 305 -0.65 -13.71 4.35
CA PRO A 305 -1.48 -12.63 3.82
C PRO A 305 -2.27 -13.02 2.58
N ALA A 306 -1.70 -13.85 1.69
CA ALA A 306 -2.40 -14.34 0.50
C ALA A 306 -3.63 -15.19 0.89
N ARG A 307 -3.48 -16.11 1.85
CA ARG A 307 -4.60 -16.92 2.37
C ARG A 307 -5.74 -16.04 2.89
N LYS A 308 -5.42 -15.09 3.75
CA LYS A 308 -6.40 -14.17 4.36
C LYS A 308 -7.08 -13.30 3.30
N THR A 309 -6.32 -12.78 2.33
CA THR A 309 -6.84 -11.99 1.22
C THR A 309 -7.82 -12.80 0.36
N LEU A 310 -7.46 -14.04 0.02
CA LEU A 310 -8.32 -14.94 -0.78
C LEU A 310 -9.64 -15.21 -0.05
N VAL A 311 -9.60 -15.56 1.23
CA VAL A 311 -10.82 -15.83 2.04
C VAL A 311 -11.70 -14.58 2.13
N HIS A 312 -11.11 -13.42 2.40
CA HIS A 312 -11.83 -12.16 2.49
C HIS A 312 -12.50 -11.77 1.17
N LEU A 313 -11.76 -11.81 0.06
CA LEU A 313 -12.29 -11.43 -1.25
C LEU A 313 -13.35 -12.41 -1.78
N ALA A 314 -13.22 -13.71 -1.51
CA ALA A 314 -14.24 -14.69 -1.83
C ALA A 314 -15.56 -14.38 -1.12
N ARG A 315 -15.52 -13.98 0.15
CA ARG A 315 -16.72 -13.58 0.90
C ARG A 315 -17.35 -12.29 0.36
N MET A 316 -16.52 -11.38 -0.13
CA MET A 316 -16.95 -10.09 -0.69
C MET A 316 -17.27 -10.14 -2.19
N GLN A 317 -17.18 -11.32 -2.83
CA GLN A 317 -17.46 -11.50 -4.25
C GLN A 317 -18.91 -11.11 -4.58
N ALA A 318 -19.10 -10.42 -5.72
CA ALA A 318 -20.42 -9.98 -6.13
C ALA A 318 -21.35 -11.18 -6.43
N GLY A 319 -22.53 -11.18 -5.83
CA GLY A 319 -23.54 -12.19 -6.04
C GLY A 319 -24.70 -11.76 -6.95
N THR A 320 -24.80 -10.46 -7.24
CA THR A 320 -25.90 -9.87 -8.01
C THR A 320 -25.40 -8.84 -9.00
N ASP A 321 -26.19 -8.57 -10.03
CA ASP A 321 -25.97 -7.48 -10.96
C ASP A 321 -26.47 -6.16 -10.34
N ASP A 322 -25.56 -5.19 -10.14
CA ASP A 322 -25.84 -3.85 -9.64
C ASP A 322 -25.03 -2.80 -10.39
N PRO A 323 -25.66 -2.13 -11.38
CA PRO A 323 -24.96 -1.12 -12.18
C PRO A 323 -24.43 0.07 -11.37
N TYR A 324 -25.07 0.45 -10.25
CA TYR A 324 -24.60 1.55 -9.41
C TYR A 324 -23.23 1.25 -8.80
N ARG A 325 -22.97 -0.02 -8.47
CA ARG A 325 -21.72 -0.51 -7.88
C ARG A 325 -20.76 -1.15 -8.89
N ASP A 326 -21.07 -1.11 -10.19
CA ASP A 326 -20.38 -1.87 -11.23
C ASP A 326 -20.22 -3.37 -10.91
N ALA A 327 -21.19 -3.89 -10.13
CA ALA A 327 -21.20 -5.28 -9.71
C ALA A 327 -21.83 -6.19 -10.76
N GLU A 328 -21.21 -7.34 -10.98
CA GLU A 328 -21.69 -8.43 -11.82
C GLU A 328 -21.42 -9.75 -11.10
N PRO A 329 -22.32 -10.76 -11.15
CA PRO A 329 -22.13 -12.02 -10.43
C PRO A 329 -20.77 -12.65 -10.71
N GLY A 330 -20.02 -12.99 -9.66
CA GLY A 330 -18.68 -13.56 -9.74
C GLY A 330 -17.51 -12.56 -9.76
N LYS A 331 -17.78 -11.28 -9.93
CA LYS A 331 -16.76 -10.24 -9.97
C LYS A 331 -16.13 -10.00 -8.59
N ILE A 332 -14.82 -9.83 -8.54
CA ILE A 332 -14.09 -9.53 -7.30
C ILE A 332 -14.13 -8.03 -7.00
N LEU A 333 -14.16 -7.71 -5.72
CA LEU A 333 -14.20 -6.37 -5.14
C LEU A 333 -13.09 -5.47 -5.72
N HIS A 334 -13.43 -4.20 -6.05
CA HIS A 334 -12.45 -3.14 -6.24
C HIS A 334 -12.05 -2.54 -4.90
N GLU A 335 -12.99 -1.92 -4.19
CA GLU A 335 -12.74 -1.34 -2.87
C GLU A 335 -13.97 -1.43 -1.93
N LEU A 336 -13.70 -1.46 -0.62
CA LEU A 336 -14.71 -1.38 0.43
C LEU A 336 -14.41 -0.20 1.36
N ARG A 337 -15.28 0.80 1.35
CA ARG A 337 -15.22 1.97 2.22
C ARG A 337 -16.21 1.88 3.36
N ARG A 338 -15.82 2.47 4.50
CA ARG A 338 -16.62 2.44 5.74
C ARG A 338 -17.03 3.83 6.25
N GLY A 339 -16.69 4.88 5.49
CA GLY A 339 -17.03 6.26 5.80
C GLY A 339 -18.53 6.57 5.63
N GLU A 340 -18.93 7.75 6.07
CA GLU A 340 -20.32 8.21 6.03
C GLU A 340 -20.87 8.25 4.59
N LEU A 341 -20.08 8.75 3.64
CA LEU A 341 -20.53 8.88 2.25
C LEU A 341 -20.82 7.52 1.59
N ALA A 342 -20.01 6.52 1.87
CA ALA A 342 -20.19 5.18 1.36
C ALA A 342 -21.40 4.48 2.04
N ARG A 343 -21.51 4.56 3.39
CA ARG A 343 -22.60 3.95 4.15
C ARG A 343 -23.96 4.57 3.85
N SER A 344 -24.02 5.88 3.63
CA SER A 344 -25.27 6.57 3.25
C SER A 344 -25.69 6.33 1.79
N GLY A 345 -24.88 5.61 0.99
CA GLY A 345 -25.13 5.42 -0.44
C GLY A 345 -24.89 6.66 -1.30
N SER A 346 -24.22 7.69 -0.78
CA SER A 346 -23.87 8.90 -1.53
C SER A 346 -22.80 8.62 -2.61
N ILE A 347 -21.97 7.58 -2.39
CA ILE A 347 -20.99 7.04 -3.33
C ILE A 347 -21.10 5.51 -3.37
N PRO A 348 -20.74 4.82 -4.48
CA PRO A 348 -21.00 3.39 -4.66
C PRO A 348 -20.05 2.45 -3.87
N HIS A 349 -19.17 2.95 -3.01
CA HIS A 349 -17.99 2.27 -2.49
C HIS A 349 -18.21 1.40 -1.23
N ALA A 350 -19.41 0.90 -0.98
CA ALA A 350 -19.70 0.04 0.17
C ALA A 350 -20.49 -1.25 -0.17
N PRO A 351 -19.92 -2.23 -0.87
CA PRO A 351 -18.69 -2.36 -1.66
C PRO A 351 -18.83 -1.85 -3.10
N TYR A 352 -17.71 -1.63 -3.81
CA TYR A 352 -17.64 -1.21 -5.21
C TYR A 352 -16.82 -2.22 -6.04
N TYR A 353 -17.24 -2.50 -7.30
CA TYR A 353 -16.68 -3.54 -8.14
C TYR A 353 -16.11 -3.03 -9.48
N GLY A 354 -15.81 -1.75 -9.59
CA GLY A 354 -15.22 -1.14 -10.77
C GLY A 354 -13.75 -1.52 -10.99
N SER A 355 -13.48 -2.82 -11.15
CA SER A 355 -12.17 -3.40 -11.43
C SER A 355 -12.34 -4.58 -12.38
N VAL A 356 -11.56 -4.61 -13.48
CA VAL A 356 -11.57 -5.71 -14.46
C VAL A 356 -10.47 -6.73 -14.16
N ASP A 357 -9.42 -6.33 -13.49
CA ASP A 357 -8.20 -7.07 -13.21
C ASP A 357 -8.22 -7.85 -11.86
N ALA A 358 -8.98 -7.38 -10.86
CA ALA A 358 -9.04 -8.05 -9.57
C ALA A 358 -9.56 -9.49 -9.66
N THR A 359 -10.49 -9.78 -10.59
CA THR A 359 -11.07 -11.13 -10.75
C THR A 359 -10.05 -12.14 -11.27
N PRO A 360 -9.33 -11.93 -12.38
CA PRO A 360 -8.26 -12.84 -12.78
C PRO A 360 -7.07 -12.86 -11.80
N LEU A 361 -6.73 -11.73 -11.16
CA LEU A 361 -5.68 -11.70 -10.13
C LEU A 361 -6.03 -12.54 -8.89
N PHE A 362 -7.31 -12.64 -8.52
CA PHE A 362 -7.77 -13.52 -7.44
C PHE A 362 -7.44 -15.00 -7.74
N LEU A 363 -7.67 -15.44 -8.97
CA LEU A 363 -7.37 -16.79 -9.43
C LEU A 363 -5.86 -17.04 -9.52
N ILE A 364 -5.08 -16.06 -10.02
CA ILE A 364 -3.62 -16.12 -10.07
C ILE A 364 -3.05 -16.27 -8.66
N THR A 365 -3.54 -15.45 -7.71
CA THR A 365 -3.07 -15.49 -6.32
C THR A 365 -3.41 -16.83 -5.66
N ALA A 366 -4.57 -17.42 -5.96
CA ALA A 366 -4.95 -18.75 -5.45
C ALA A 366 -3.98 -19.83 -5.95
N SER A 367 -3.67 -19.84 -7.26
CA SER A 367 -2.69 -20.76 -7.83
C SER A 367 -1.29 -20.56 -7.26
N ALA A 368 -0.82 -19.31 -7.16
CA ALA A 368 0.50 -18.99 -6.60
C ALA A 368 0.59 -19.38 -5.11
N TYR A 369 -0.45 -19.11 -4.33
CA TYR A 369 -0.53 -19.56 -2.94
C TYR A 369 -0.45 -21.08 -2.80
N TRP A 370 -1.15 -21.83 -3.67
CA TRP A 370 -1.07 -23.29 -3.71
C TRP A 370 0.35 -23.78 -3.98
N HIS A 371 1.03 -23.21 -4.97
CA HIS A 371 2.42 -23.59 -5.27
C HIS A 371 3.38 -23.29 -4.12
N TRP A 372 3.12 -22.30 -3.29
CA TRP A 372 3.95 -22.01 -2.11
C TRP A 372 3.60 -22.86 -0.90
N THR A 373 2.35 -23.34 -0.76
CA THR A 373 1.86 -23.92 0.51
C THR A 373 1.35 -25.34 0.42
N ALA A 374 0.92 -25.80 -0.75
CA ALA A 374 0.15 -27.04 -0.95
C ALA A 374 -1.15 -27.11 -0.11
N ASP A 375 -1.69 -25.98 0.38
CA ASP A 375 -2.90 -25.89 1.22
C ASP A 375 -4.17 -26.12 0.38
N LEU A 376 -4.47 -27.40 0.09
CA LEU A 376 -5.69 -27.77 -0.63
C LEU A 376 -6.95 -27.57 0.21
N ASP A 377 -6.88 -27.71 1.52
CA ASP A 377 -8.05 -27.62 2.40
C ASP A 377 -8.69 -26.24 2.36
N THR A 378 -7.90 -25.19 2.46
CA THR A 378 -8.38 -23.81 2.29
C THR A 378 -8.91 -23.58 0.87
N LEU A 379 -8.18 -24.02 -0.15
CA LEU A 379 -8.54 -23.75 -1.55
C LEU A 379 -9.78 -24.52 -2.01
N GLN A 380 -10.01 -25.74 -1.53
CA GLN A 380 -11.25 -26.48 -1.79
C GLN A 380 -12.48 -25.78 -1.21
N GLN A 381 -12.37 -25.14 -0.06
CA GLN A 381 -13.46 -24.33 0.50
C GLN A 381 -13.79 -23.11 -0.38
N LEU A 382 -12.82 -22.61 -1.16
CA LEU A 382 -12.97 -21.48 -2.07
C LEU A 382 -13.35 -21.89 -3.51
N GLU A 383 -13.45 -23.20 -3.82
CA GLU A 383 -13.81 -23.70 -5.16
C GLU A 383 -15.07 -23.00 -5.74
N PRO A 384 -16.17 -22.78 -4.97
CA PRO A 384 -17.33 -22.06 -5.51
C PRO A 384 -17.04 -20.62 -5.93
N ALA A 385 -16.14 -19.93 -5.22
CA ALA A 385 -15.74 -18.57 -5.58
C ALA A 385 -14.86 -18.56 -6.84
N PHE A 386 -14.01 -19.57 -7.01
CA PHE A 386 -13.22 -19.73 -8.24
C PHE A 386 -14.10 -20.02 -9.44
N ASP A 387 -15.10 -20.89 -9.30
CA ASP A 387 -16.07 -21.17 -10.37
C ASP A 387 -16.84 -19.90 -10.77
N ALA A 388 -17.30 -19.12 -9.80
CA ALA A 388 -17.99 -17.87 -10.05
C ALA A 388 -17.08 -16.82 -10.74
N ALA A 389 -15.81 -16.74 -10.36
CA ALA A 389 -14.84 -15.84 -10.99
C ALA A 389 -14.54 -16.25 -12.44
N LEU A 390 -14.34 -17.54 -12.71
CA LEU A 390 -14.16 -18.07 -14.07
C LEU A 390 -15.41 -17.86 -14.92
N GLN A 391 -16.61 -18.06 -14.36
CA GLN A 391 -17.86 -17.78 -15.05
C GLN A 391 -17.99 -16.28 -15.37
N TRP A 392 -17.59 -15.39 -14.46
CA TRP A 392 -17.59 -13.95 -14.73
C TRP A 392 -16.68 -13.60 -15.92
N ILE A 393 -15.47 -14.16 -15.97
CA ILE A 393 -14.53 -13.96 -17.08
C ILE A 393 -15.17 -14.35 -18.41
N ASP A 394 -15.84 -15.52 -18.47
CA ASP A 394 -16.36 -16.09 -19.70
C ASP A 394 -17.71 -15.48 -20.14
N THR A 395 -18.46 -14.77 -19.24
CA THR A 395 -19.81 -14.29 -19.54
C THR A 395 -19.97 -12.78 -19.47
N TYR A 396 -19.49 -12.15 -18.41
CA TYR A 396 -19.61 -10.71 -18.20
C TYR A 396 -18.34 -9.97 -18.64
N GLY A 397 -17.19 -10.62 -18.50
CA GLY A 397 -15.90 -10.09 -18.91
C GLY A 397 -15.76 -10.07 -20.42
N ASP A 398 -16.09 -11.15 -21.13
CA ASP A 398 -16.16 -11.22 -22.59
C ASP A 398 -17.57 -10.79 -23.05
N ARG A 399 -17.76 -9.50 -23.30
CA ARG A 399 -19.07 -8.89 -23.51
C ARG A 399 -19.65 -9.13 -24.91
N ASP A 400 -18.80 -9.30 -25.92
CA ASP A 400 -19.20 -9.49 -27.32
C ASP A 400 -18.84 -10.85 -27.91
N GLY A 401 -18.19 -11.73 -27.10
CA GLY A 401 -17.90 -13.11 -27.46
C GLY A 401 -16.65 -13.25 -28.35
N ASP A 402 -15.73 -12.27 -28.34
CA ASP A 402 -14.49 -12.33 -29.12
C ASP A 402 -13.34 -13.02 -28.39
N GLY A 403 -13.55 -13.41 -27.12
CA GLY A 403 -12.59 -14.10 -26.27
C GLY A 403 -11.69 -13.19 -25.46
N PHE A 404 -11.84 -11.85 -25.56
CA PHE A 404 -11.10 -10.89 -24.75
C PHE A 404 -11.95 -10.33 -23.62
N VAL A 405 -11.35 -10.23 -22.44
CA VAL A 405 -12.01 -9.61 -21.30
C VAL A 405 -11.91 -8.10 -21.40
N GLU A 406 -13.05 -7.43 -21.28
CA GLU A 406 -13.19 -6.00 -21.40
C GLU A 406 -14.08 -5.41 -20.31
N TYR A 407 -13.98 -4.11 -20.10
CA TYR A 407 -14.85 -3.41 -19.14
C TYR A 407 -15.62 -2.27 -19.80
N LEU A 408 -16.78 -2.01 -19.23
CA LEU A 408 -17.58 -0.81 -19.47
C LEU A 408 -18.08 -0.29 -18.15
N SER A 409 -17.71 0.94 -17.76
CA SER A 409 -18.23 1.59 -16.57
C SER A 409 -19.73 1.82 -16.72
N ARG A 410 -20.53 1.32 -15.75
CA ARG A 410 -21.99 1.46 -15.70
C ARG A 410 -22.45 2.45 -14.64
N SER A 411 -21.59 2.69 -13.65
CA SER A 411 -21.85 3.62 -12.56
C SER A 411 -21.51 5.05 -12.98
N SER A 412 -22.48 5.94 -12.91
CA SER A 412 -22.24 7.38 -13.16
C SER A 412 -21.42 8.07 -12.06
N SER A 413 -21.23 7.40 -10.92
CA SER A 413 -20.47 7.89 -9.75
C SER A 413 -19.25 7.03 -9.44
N GLY A 414 -18.95 6.04 -10.29
CA GLY A 414 -17.80 5.15 -10.19
C GLY A 414 -16.61 5.64 -11.00
N LEU A 415 -15.60 4.77 -11.13
CA LEU A 415 -14.42 5.01 -11.95
C LEU A 415 -14.74 4.87 -13.44
N SER A 416 -14.09 5.66 -14.28
CA SER A 416 -14.19 5.54 -15.75
C SER A 416 -13.29 4.44 -16.30
N ASN A 417 -12.14 4.19 -15.70
CA ASN A 417 -11.22 3.12 -16.04
C ASN A 417 -11.14 2.08 -14.91
N HIS A 418 -11.13 0.79 -15.27
CA HIS A 418 -11.24 -0.34 -14.33
C HIS A 418 -9.98 -1.22 -14.26
N GLY A 419 -8.90 -0.87 -14.95
CA GLY A 419 -7.59 -1.51 -14.82
C GLY A 419 -6.76 -0.91 -13.69
N TRP A 420 -5.49 -1.34 -13.54
CA TRP A 420 -4.62 -0.79 -12.51
C TRP A 420 -4.29 0.69 -12.72
N LYS A 421 -4.28 1.15 -13.97
CA LYS A 421 -4.26 2.57 -14.35
C LYS A 421 -5.70 3.08 -14.39
N ASP A 422 -6.28 3.40 -13.23
CA ASP A 422 -7.69 3.70 -13.06
C ASP A 422 -8.04 5.19 -13.09
N SER A 423 -7.06 6.09 -13.27
CA SER A 423 -7.34 7.52 -13.47
C SER A 423 -8.09 7.77 -14.77
N GLN A 424 -8.92 8.81 -14.78
CA GLN A 424 -9.82 9.13 -15.89
C GLN A 424 -9.10 9.29 -17.24
N ASP A 425 -7.86 9.75 -17.22
CA ASP A 425 -7.03 10.08 -18.37
C ASP A 425 -6.00 9.00 -18.73
N SER A 426 -6.09 7.79 -18.16
CA SER A 426 -5.00 6.80 -18.23
C SER A 426 -4.97 5.96 -19.51
N ILE A 427 -6.12 5.73 -20.16
CA ILE A 427 -6.22 4.91 -21.36
C ILE A 427 -6.48 5.82 -22.56
N VAL A 428 -5.39 6.12 -23.29
CA VAL A 428 -5.39 7.14 -24.34
C VAL A 428 -4.77 6.63 -25.63
N HIS A 429 -5.30 7.10 -26.75
CA HIS A 429 -4.69 6.93 -28.07
C HIS A 429 -3.40 7.76 -28.23
N VAL A 430 -2.65 7.52 -29.29
CA VAL A 430 -1.39 8.23 -29.58
C VAL A 430 -1.57 9.75 -29.70
N ASP A 431 -2.74 10.19 -30.14
CA ASP A 431 -3.11 11.61 -30.25
C ASP A 431 -3.57 12.24 -28.93
N GLY A 432 -3.55 11.47 -27.84
CA GLY A 432 -3.95 11.91 -26.51
C GLY A 432 -5.46 11.86 -26.26
N SER A 433 -6.28 11.45 -27.21
CA SER A 433 -7.72 11.24 -26.98
C SER A 433 -7.98 10.01 -26.12
N PRO A 434 -8.96 10.05 -25.17
CA PRO A 434 -9.30 8.88 -24.37
C PRO A 434 -9.90 7.77 -25.24
N ALA A 435 -9.58 6.53 -24.91
CA ALA A 435 -10.22 5.37 -25.52
C ALA A 435 -11.68 5.27 -25.07
N GLU A 436 -12.58 4.94 -26.01
CA GLU A 436 -14.00 4.75 -25.73
C GLU A 436 -14.30 3.26 -25.49
N GLY A 437 -15.10 2.98 -24.45
CA GLY A 437 -15.43 1.60 -24.07
C GLY A 437 -16.49 0.92 -24.95
N PRO A 438 -16.62 -0.42 -24.79
CA PRO A 438 -15.88 -1.32 -23.90
C PRO A 438 -14.38 -1.39 -24.21
N ILE A 439 -13.53 -1.49 -23.17
CA ILE A 439 -12.07 -1.48 -23.32
C ILE A 439 -11.48 -2.82 -22.87
N ALA A 440 -10.72 -3.46 -23.75
CA ALA A 440 -9.96 -4.68 -23.46
C ALA A 440 -8.50 -4.32 -23.21
N LEU A 441 -8.08 -4.26 -21.93
CA LEU A 441 -6.70 -3.94 -21.54
C LEU A 441 -5.77 -5.13 -21.84
N VAL A 442 -4.57 -4.83 -22.32
CA VAL A 442 -3.60 -5.84 -22.75
C VAL A 442 -3.13 -6.74 -21.60
N GLU A 443 -2.81 -6.15 -20.43
CA GLU A 443 -2.36 -6.91 -19.26
C GLU A 443 -3.45 -7.81 -18.70
N VAL A 444 -4.71 -7.40 -18.80
CA VAL A 444 -5.85 -8.20 -18.33
C VAL A 444 -5.98 -9.50 -19.12
N GLN A 445 -5.73 -9.47 -20.45
CA GLN A 445 -5.70 -10.69 -21.26
C GLN A 445 -4.60 -11.64 -20.78
N GLY A 446 -3.42 -11.07 -20.45
CA GLY A 446 -2.34 -11.82 -19.82
C GLY A 446 -2.75 -12.45 -18.48
N TYR A 447 -3.43 -11.69 -17.63
CA TYR A 447 -3.90 -12.20 -16.34
C TYR A 447 -4.95 -13.31 -16.51
N VAL A 448 -5.88 -13.18 -17.45
CA VAL A 448 -6.87 -14.23 -17.75
C VAL A 448 -6.17 -15.51 -18.24
N TYR A 449 -5.17 -15.37 -19.10
CA TYR A 449 -4.36 -16.51 -19.57
C TYR A 449 -3.67 -17.23 -18.39
N LEU A 450 -2.96 -16.48 -17.54
CA LEU A 450 -2.25 -17.05 -16.39
C LEU A 450 -3.24 -17.66 -15.37
N ALA A 451 -4.37 -17.01 -15.13
CA ALA A 451 -5.44 -17.51 -14.26
C ALA A 451 -5.98 -18.85 -14.75
N LYS A 452 -6.35 -18.96 -16.03
CA LYS A 452 -6.87 -20.22 -16.60
C LYS A 452 -5.83 -21.33 -16.53
N ARG A 453 -4.55 -21.06 -16.80
CA ARG A 453 -3.45 -22.01 -16.67
C ARG A 453 -3.26 -22.50 -15.23
N GLY A 454 -3.15 -21.56 -14.28
CA GLY A 454 -2.96 -21.89 -12.87
C GLY A 454 -4.17 -22.62 -12.27
N MET A 455 -5.37 -22.21 -12.65
CA MET A 455 -6.59 -22.91 -12.22
C MET A 455 -6.71 -24.30 -12.82
N ALA A 456 -6.24 -24.56 -14.04
CA ALA A 456 -6.20 -25.89 -14.60
C ALA A 456 -5.37 -26.85 -13.74
N ASP A 457 -4.22 -26.41 -13.26
CA ASP A 457 -3.38 -27.20 -12.36
C ASP A 457 -4.07 -27.44 -11.00
N LEU A 458 -4.69 -26.41 -10.43
CA LEU A 458 -5.42 -26.51 -9.17
C LEU A 458 -6.66 -27.43 -9.28
N TYR A 459 -7.44 -27.33 -10.37
CA TYR A 459 -8.58 -28.22 -10.61
C TYR A 459 -8.17 -29.68 -10.81
N ARG A 460 -6.98 -29.95 -11.37
CA ARG A 460 -6.44 -31.33 -11.39
C ARG A 460 -6.19 -31.82 -9.97
N ALA A 461 -5.63 -30.99 -9.11
CA ALA A 461 -5.42 -31.34 -7.71
C ALA A 461 -6.75 -31.58 -6.96
N PHE A 462 -7.82 -30.88 -7.34
CA PHE A 462 -9.19 -31.15 -6.86
C PHE A 462 -9.84 -32.37 -7.47
N GLY A 463 -9.19 -33.07 -8.43
CA GLY A 463 -9.76 -34.21 -9.16
C GLY A 463 -10.77 -33.83 -10.26
N ARG A 464 -10.78 -32.57 -10.71
CA ARG A 464 -11.67 -32.02 -11.74
C ARG A 464 -10.99 -31.99 -13.12
N SER A 465 -10.52 -33.13 -13.61
CA SER A 465 -9.68 -33.22 -14.82
C SER A 465 -10.36 -32.71 -16.10
N GLU A 466 -11.67 -32.86 -16.26
CA GLU A 466 -12.41 -32.34 -17.41
C GLU A 466 -12.42 -30.80 -17.41
N ARG A 467 -12.65 -30.17 -16.25
CA ARG A 467 -12.61 -28.71 -16.10
C ARG A 467 -11.22 -28.17 -16.38
N ALA A 468 -10.18 -28.86 -15.88
CA ALA A 468 -8.79 -28.51 -16.15
C ALA A 468 -8.47 -28.50 -17.64
N ALA A 469 -8.85 -29.55 -18.38
CA ALA A 469 -8.63 -29.66 -19.82
C ALA A 469 -9.38 -28.57 -20.63
N LEU A 470 -10.58 -28.18 -20.17
CA LEU A 470 -11.32 -27.07 -20.77
C LEU A 470 -10.55 -25.75 -20.61
N LEU A 471 -10.11 -25.43 -19.39
CA LEU A 471 -9.34 -24.20 -19.09
C LEU A 471 -8.04 -24.11 -19.90
N GLU A 472 -7.33 -25.24 -20.10
CA GLU A 472 -6.14 -25.28 -20.95
C GLU A 472 -6.47 -24.98 -22.41
N THR A 473 -7.59 -25.53 -22.92
CA THR A 473 -8.04 -25.28 -24.28
C THR A 473 -8.42 -23.81 -24.49
N GLU A 474 -9.08 -23.20 -23.50
CA GLU A 474 -9.44 -21.78 -23.53
C GLU A 474 -8.20 -20.89 -23.47
N ALA A 475 -7.24 -21.19 -22.61
CA ALA A 475 -5.96 -20.49 -22.51
C ALA A 475 -5.15 -20.57 -23.82
N ALA A 476 -5.13 -21.76 -24.48
CA ALA A 476 -4.45 -21.94 -25.76
C ALA A 476 -5.08 -21.06 -26.88
N LYS A 477 -6.41 -20.96 -26.94
CA LYS A 477 -7.09 -20.06 -27.90
C LYS A 477 -6.78 -18.60 -27.61
N LEU A 478 -6.80 -18.19 -26.34
CA LEU A 478 -6.54 -16.82 -25.95
C LEU A 478 -5.11 -16.38 -26.32
N VAL A 479 -4.09 -17.20 -26.13
CA VAL A 479 -2.72 -16.86 -26.48
C VAL A 479 -2.52 -16.68 -27.99
N GLU A 480 -3.18 -17.47 -28.81
CA GLU A 480 -3.14 -17.33 -30.27
C GLU A 480 -3.77 -16.02 -30.71
N ALA A 481 -5.02 -15.77 -30.28
CA ALA A 481 -5.74 -14.53 -30.63
C ALA A 481 -5.04 -13.28 -30.11
N PHE A 482 -4.53 -13.31 -28.88
CA PHE A 482 -3.81 -12.20 -28.25
C PHE A 482 -2.59 -11.78 -29.11
N ASN A 483 -1.74 -12.74 -29.47
CA ASN A 483 -0.53 -12.46 -30.21
C ASN A 483 -0.80 -11.97 -31.66
N GLU A 484 -1.95 -12.29 -32.23
CA GLU A 484 -2.40 -11.76 -33.51
C GLU A 484 -2.93 -10.34 -33.42
N VAL A 485 -3.83 -10.09 -32.44
CA VAL A 485 -4.66 -8.87 -32.39
C VAL A 485 -3.95 -7.70 -31.70
N PHE A 486 -3.20 -7.94 -30.61
CA PHE A 486 -2.58 -6.84 -29.85
C PHE A 486 -1.17 -6.45 -30.33
N TRP A 487 -0.52 -7.25 -31.16
CA TRP A 487 0.84 -6.96 -31.61
C TRP A 487 0.91 -5.74 -32.54
N MET A 488 1.84 -4.85 -32.27
CA MET A 488 2.18 -3.66 -33.08
C MET A 488 3.58 -3.83 -33.71
N PRO A 489 3.67 -4.32 -34.94
CA PRO A 489 4.98 -4.63 -35.55
C PRO A 489 5.85 -3.38 -35.78
N GLU A 490 5.25 -2.18 -35.88
CA GLU A 490 6.01 -0.93 -36.06
C GLU A 490 6.61 -0.39 -34.75
N GLU A 491 6.10 -0.84 -33.62
CA GLU A 491 6.55 -0.42 -32.28
C GLU A 491 7.27 -1.55 -31.52
N ASP A 492 7.40 -2.74 -32.11
CA ASP A 492 7.97 -3.95 -31.53
C ASP A 492 7.43 -4.30 -30.13
N THR A 493 6.15 -4.02 -29.89
CA THR A 493 5.46 -4.25 -28.63
C THR A 493 3.96 -4.49 -28.84
N TYR A 494 3.22 -4.68 -27.76
CA TYR A 494 1.75 -4.84 -27.79
C TYR A 494 1.05 -3.51 -27.52
N ALA A 495 -0.13 -3.31 -28.13
CA ALA A 495 -1.01 -2.17 -27.90
C ALA A 495 -1.47 -2.12 -26.43
N LEU A 496 -1.68 -0.93 -25.90
CA LEU A 496 -2.18 -0.70 -24.55
C LEU A 496 -3.53 -1.40 -24.30
N ALA A 497 -4.41 -1.34 -25.29
CA ALA A 497 -5.77 -1.89 -25.21
C ALA A 497 -6.38 -2.06 -26.61
N LEU A 498 -7.58 -2.67 -26.66
CA LEU A 498 -8.54 -2.48 -27.74
C LEU A 498 -9.66 -1.57 -27.26
N ASP A 499 -10.09 -0.62 -28.10
CA ASP A 499 -11.24 0.26 -27.83
C ASP A 499 -12.57 -0.46 -28.12
N GLY A 500 -13.70 0.23 -27.92
CA GLY A 500 -15.04 -0.31 -28.14
C GLY A 500 -15.36 -0.66 -29.60
N ASN A 501 -14.52 -0.26 -30.54
CA ASN A 501 -14.60 -0.63 -31.96
C ASN A 501 -13.56 -1.71 -32.33
N LYS A 502 -12.86 -2.27 -31.33
CA LYS A 502 -11.77 -3.23 -31.48
C LYS A 502 -10.54 -2.68 -32.21
N ASN A 503 -10.39 -1.36 -32.26
CA ASN A 503 -9.15 -0.75 -32.75
C ASN A 503 -8.08 -0.80 -31.64
N GLN A 504 -6.82 -1.02 -32.04
CA GLN A 504 -5.69 -0.94 -31.13
C GLN A 504 -5.52 0.48 -30.57
N VAL A 505 -5.46 0.60 -29.25
CA VAL A 505 -4.97 1.80 -28.56
C VAL A 505 -3.43 1.73 -28.58
N ARG A 506 -2.83 2.36 -29.60
CA ARG A 506 -1.43 2.15 -30.01
C ARG A 506 -0.40 2.91 -29.15
N SER A 507 -0.78 3.35 -27.99
CA SER A 507 0.14 4.00 -27.05
C SER A 507 1.13 3.01 -26.46
N VAL A 508 2.42 3.34 -26.52
CA VAL A 508 3.49 2.53 -25.92
C VAL A 508 3.53 2.78 -24.41
N SER A 509 3.42 1.72 -23.65
CA SER A 509 3.24 1.76 -22.19
C SER A 509 3.95 0.62 -21.46
N SER A 510 3.93 0.62 -20.14
CA SER A 510 4.51 -0.45 -19.31
C SER A 510 3.68 -1.74 -19.30
N ASN A 511 2.39 -1.68 -19.65
CA ASN A 511 1.43 -2.81 -19.58
C ASN A 511 1.90 -4.09 -20.28
N PRO A 512 2.60 -4.06 -21.45
CA PRO A 512 3.17 -5.27 -22.05
C PRO A 512 4.17 -6.02 -21.16
N GLY A 513 4.80 -5.36 -20.18
CA GLY A 513 5.64 -6.01 -19.17
C GLY A 513 4.85 -6.97 -18.26
N HIS A 514 3.59 -6.66 -17.97
CA HIS A 514 2.68 -7.59 -17.26
C HIS A 514 2.28 -8.78 -18.14
N CYS A 515 2.26 -8.60 -19.46
CA CYS A 515 2.08 -9.72 -20.39
C CYS A 515 3.29 -10.68 -20.38
N LEU A 516 4.51 -10.16 -20.22
CA LEU A 516 5.68 -11.01 -19.96
C LEU A 516 5.52 -11.79 -18.64
N PHE A 517 5.09 -11.13 -17.57
CA PHE A 517 4.84 -11.78 -16.28
C PHE A 517 3.84 -12.92 -16.39
N SER A 518 2.76 -12.74 -17.13
CA SER A 518 1.74 -13.77 -17.33
C SER A 518 2.18 -14.94 -18.22
N GLY A 519 3.17 -14.74 -19.09
CA GLY A 519 3.63 -15.75 -20.05
C GLY A 519 2.78 -15.85 -21.31
N ILE A 520 1.91 -14.86 -21.61
CA ILE A 520 1.07 -14.84 -22.80
C ILE A 520 1.81 -14.39 -24.07
N VAL A 521 2.95 -13.71 -23.91
CA VAL A 521 3.78 -13.20 -25.00
C VAL A 521 4.40 -14.34 -25.79
N ASP A 522 4.37 -14.27 -27.13
CA ASP A 522 5.11 -15.20 -27.97
C ASP A 522 6.63 -15.14 -27.64
N ALA A 523 7.24 -16.29 -27.41
CA ALA A 523 8.64 -16.38 -27.02
C ALA A 523 9.58 -15.66 -28.00
N ASN A 524 9.25 -15.64 -29.31
CA ASN A 524 10.01 -14.94 -30.33
C ASN A 524 9.91 -13.41 -30.25
N ARG A 525 8.90 -12.88 -29.54
CA ARG A 525 8.64 -11.44 -29.34
C ARG A 525 9.12 -10.92 -28.00
N ALA A 526 9.42 -11.81 -27.05
CA ALA A 526 9.77 -11.40 -25.69
C ALA A 526 10.98 -10.46 -25.63
N GLN A 527 12.02 -10.71 -26.44
CA GLN A 527 13.18 -9.83 -26.50
C GLN A 527 12.82 -8.45 -27.09
N SER A 528 12.00 -8.38 -28.15
CA SER A 528 11.55 -7.11 -28.72
C SER A 528 10.78 -6.27 -27.70
N VAL A 529 9.86 -6.90 -26.94
CA VAL A 529 9.12 -6.22 -25.86
C VAL A 529 10.07 -5.71 -24.77
N ALA A 530 11.06 -6.51 -24.37
CA ALA A 530 12.06 -6.11 -23.39
C ALA A 530 12.90 -4.92 -23.87
N ASP A 531 13.40 -4.98 -25.10
CA ASP A 531 14.20 -3.92 -25.70
C ASP A 531 13.37 -2.61 -25.75
N ARG A 532 12.10 -2.71 -26.15
CA ARG A 532 11.20 -1.56 -26.24
C ARG A 532 10.90 -0.93 -24.87
N LEU A 533 10.73 -1.73 -23.82
CA LEU A 533 10.55 -1.24 -22.45
C LEU A 533 11.81 -0.56 -21.89
N LEU A 534 12.99 -0.91 -22.40
CA LEU A 534 14.28 -0.35 -21.97
C LEU A 534 14.77 0.80 -22.85
N GLU A 535 14.05 1.18 -23.91
CA GLU A 535 14.35 2.41 -24.66
C GLU A 535 14.22 3.67 -23.76
N THR A 536 14.96 4.71 -24.09
CA THR A 536 15.08 5.93 -23.28
C THR A 536 13.77 6.69 -23.05
N ASP A 537 12.81 6.57 -23.96
CA ASP A 537 11.48 7.15 -23.80
C ASP A 537 10.60 6.38 -22.81
N MET A 538 10.90 5.09 -22.58
CA MET A 538 10.23 4.25 -21.58
C MET A 538 11.05 4.13 -20.28
N PHE A 539 12.34 3.88 -20.37
CA PHE A 539 13.21 3.70 -19.20
C PHE A 539 13.88 5.01 -18.80
N SER A 540 13.55 5.50 -17.62
CA SER A 540 14.04 6.79 -17.08
C SER A 540 15.42 6.73 -16.42
N GLY A 541 15.95 5.52 -16.16
CA GLY A 541 17.09 5.29 -15.27
C GLY A 541 16.70 5.05 -13.80
N TRP A 542 15.47 5.39 -13.40
CA TRP A 542 14.87 5.06 -12.11
C TRP A 542 13.88 3.88 -12.20
N GLY A 543 13.50 3.48 -13.40
CA GLY A 543 12.55 2.44 -13.73
C GLY A 543 11.83 2.71 -15.04
N VAL A 544 10.96 1.79 -15.44
CA VAL A 544 10.10 1.90 -16.61
C VAL A 544 8.94 2.84 -16.29
N ARG A 545 8.71 3.81 -17.17
CA ARG A 545 7.58 4.75 -17.11
C ARG A 545 6.29 4.06 -17.50
N THR A 546 5.20 4.50 -16.93
CA THR A 546 3.85 4.00 -17.28
C THR A 546 3.45 4.30 -18.72
N LEU A 547 3.98 5.37 -19.32
CA LEU A 547 3.69 5.80 -20.69
C LEU A 547 4.97 6.37 -21.31
N SER A 548 5.21 6.09 -22.60
CA SER A 548 6.33 6.61 -23.39
C SER A 548 6.35 8.15 -23.39
N SER A 549 7.53 8.72 -23.21
CA SER A 549 7.72 10.18 -23.29
C SER A 549 7.49 10.77 -24.70
N ARG A 550 7.34 9.90 -25.72
CA ARG A 550 6.96 10.31 -27.08
C ARG A 550 5.44 10.49 -27.25
N SER A 551 4.62 10.01 -26.30
CA SER A 551 3.15 10.17 -26.35
C SER A 551 2.75 11.61 -26.11
N LEU A 552 1.71 12.10 -26.81
CA LEU A 552 1.14 13.43 -26.57
C LEU A 552 0.48 13.58 -25.20
N ALA A 553 0.04 12.47 -24.59
CA ALA A 553 -0.53 12.47 -23.25
C ALA A 553 0.54 12.32 -22.13
N TYR A 554 1.81 12.19 -22.49
CA TYR A 554 2.88 12.04 -21.53
C TYR A 554 3.04 13.25 -20.62
N ASN A 555 3.05 13.00 -19.32
CA ASN A 555 3.41 13.97 -18.31
C ASN A 555 4.12 13.24 -17.15
N PRO A 556 5.42 13.49 -16.93
CA PRO A 556 6.17 12.80 -15.86
C PRO A 556 5.60 13.05 -14.46
N MET A 557 4.75 14.05 -14.28
CA MET A 557 4.04 14.40 -13.05
C MET A 557 2.58 13.93 -13.05
N SER A 558 2.14 13.16 -14.06
CA SER A 558 0.81 12.52 -14.06
C SER A 558 0.82 11.28 -13.17
N TYR A 559 -0.35 10.93 -12.61
CA TYR A 559 -0.50 9.74 -11.77
C TYR A 559 -0.24 8.45 -12.57
N HIS A 560 -0.80 8.29 -13.80
CA HIS A 560 -0.64 7.09 -14.63
C HIS A 560 -0.02 7.32 -16.02
N ASN A 561 0.25 8.58 -16.43
CA ASN A 561 0.69 8.88 -17.81
C ASN A 561 2.14 9.38 -17.88
N GLY A 562 3.07 8.64 -17.25
CA GLY A 562 4.50 8.91 -17.33
C GLY A 562 5.27 8.79 -16.02
N SER A 563 4.62 8.54 -14.89
CA SER A 563 5.23 8.23 -13.59
C SER A 563 5.86 6.84 -13.56
N ILE A 564 6.56 6.54 -12.46
CA ILE A 564 7.20 5.24 -12.22
C ILE A 564 6.60 4.65 -10.95
N TRP A 565 6.16 3.37 -11.06
CA TRP A 565 5.53 2.63 -9.98
C TRP A 565 6.39 1.44 -9.58
N PRO A 566 6.75 1.29 -8.30
CA PRO A 566 7.58 0.16 -7.84
C PRO A 566 6.98 -1.21 -8.15
N HIS A 567 5.66 -1.41 -7.93
CA HIS A 567 4.99 -2.68 -8.20
C HIS A 567 4.96 -3.03 -9.69
N ASP A 568 4.65 -2.05 -10.56
CA ASP A 568 4.65 -2.21 -12.02
C ASP A 568 6.04 -2.71 -12.49
N ASN A 569 7.10 -2.07 -12.02
CA ASN A 569 8.48 -2.46 -12.30
C ASN A 569 8.87 -3.82 -11.69
N ALA A 570 8.33 -4.20 -10.54
CA ALA A 570 8.57 -5.52 -9.96
C ALA A 570 7.92 -6.63 -10.79
N ILE A 571 6.70 -6.41 -11.28
CA ILE A 571 6.00 -7.32 -12.19
C ILE A 571 6.73 -7.42 -13.53
N ILE A 572 7.21 -6.29 -14.10
CA ILE A 572 8.02 -6.28 -15.33
C ILE A 572 9.29 -7.10 -15.14
N ALA A 573 10.04 -6.91 -14.05
CA ALA A 573 11.25 -7.65 -13.76
C ALA A 573 10.99 -9.17 -13.62
N ALA A 574 9.89 -9.55 -12.96
CA ALA A 574 9.47 -10.94 -12.86
C ALA A 574 9.09 -11.52 -14.23
N GLY A 575 8.44 -10.74 -15.09
CA GLY A 575 8.13 -11.11 -16.46
C GLY A 575 9.37 -11.32 -17.32
N LEU A 576 10.31 -10.39 -17.30
CA LEU A 576 11.59 -10.52 -17.99
C LEU A 576 12.36 -11.78 -17.56
N LYS A 577 12.39 -12.03 -16.25
CA LYS A 577 13.03 -13.24 -15.70
C LYS A 577 12.38 -14.52 -16.16
N ARG A 578 11.04 -14.55 -16.28
CA ARG A 578 10.27 -15.70 -16.79
C ARG A 578 10.71 -16.12 -18.20
N TYR A 579 11.10 -15.15 -19.04
CA TYR A 579 11.59 -15.39 -20.40
C TYR A 579 13.11 -15.57 -20.49
N GLY A 580 13.81 -15.69 -19.36
CA GLY A 580 15.27 -15.86 -19.32
C GLY A 580 16.06 -14.57 -19.55
N LEU A 581 15.40 -13.41 -19.63
CA LEU A 581 16.01 -12.09 -19.88
C LEU A 581 16.56 -11.51 -18.56
N SER A 582 17.58 -12.21 -18.01
CA SER A 582 18.08 -11.93 -16.65
C SER A 582 18.81 -10.59 -16.53
N GLN A 583 19.44 -10.08 -17.60
CA GLN A 583 20.17 -8.81 -17.58
C GLN A 583 19.20 -7.61 -17.65
N GLU A 584 18.14 -7.75 -18.45
CA GLU A 584 17.05 -6.77 -18.55
C GLU A 584 16.30 -6.70 -17.23
N ALA A 585 15.96 -7.85 -16.61
CA ALA A 585 15.38 -7.92 -15.28
C ALA A 585 16.27 -7.26 -14.22
N LEU A 586 17.58 -7.51 -14.26
CA LEU A 586 18.55 -6.89 -13.36
C LEU A 586 18.59 -5.37 -13.54
N THR A 587 18.50 -4.87 -14.78
CA THR A 587 18.49 -3.44 -15.09
C THR A 587 17.28 -2.74 -14.45
N VAL A 588 16.08 -3.29 -14.61
CA VAL A 588 14.85 -2.75 -14.01
C VAL A 588 14.91 -2.84 -12.48
N ALA A 589 15.25 -4.00 -11.94
CA ALA A 589 15.31 -4.23 -10.50
C ALA A 589 16.32 -3.31 -9.80
N ARG A 590 17.52 -3.15 -10.38
CA ARG A 590 18.55 -2.26 -9.87
C ARG A 590 18.07 -0.83 -9.77
N ALA A 591 17.40 -0.31 -10.80
CA ALA A 591 16.90 1.05 -10.83
C ALA A 591 15.92 1.33 -9.69
N VAL A 592 14.95 0.43 -9.45
CA VAL A 592 13.98 0.56 -8.35
C VAL A 592 14.64 0.40 -6.99
N LEU A 593 15.56 -0.55 -6.83
CA LEU A 593 16.28 -0.73 -5.56
C LEU A 593 17.18 0.48 -5.24
N GLU A 594 17.81 1.10 -6.24
CA GLU A 594 18.57 2.34 -6.06
C GLU A 594 17.65 3.51 -5.66
N ALA A 595 16.44 3.63 -6.26
CA ALA A 595 15.44 4.59 -5.82
C ALA A 595 15.02 4.36 -4.36
N ALA A 596 14.88 3.09 -3.95
CA ALA A 596 14.58 2.74 -2.55
C ALA A 596 15.67 3.16 -1.57
N LEU A 597 16.95 3.02 -1.97
CA LEU A 597 18.09 3.44 -1.15
C LEU A 597 18.14 4.96 -0.93
N GLU A 598 17.67 5.74 -1.90
CA GLU A 598 17.60 7.19 -1.83
C GLU A 598 16.30 7.73 -1.22
N SER A 599 15.32 6.85 -0.98
CA SER A 599 14.03 7.24 -0.42
C SER A 599 14.12 7.66 1.05
N PRO A 600 13.40 8.71 1.47
CA PRO A 600 13.32 9.10 2.87
C PRO A 600 12.89 7.92 3.75
N GLU A 601 13.56 7.76 4.90
CA GLU A 601 13.32 6.66 5.86
C GLU A 601 13.45 5.26 5.25
N SER A 602 14.15 5.11 4.12
CA SER A 602 14.31 3.86 3.35
C SER A 602 12.96 3.25 2.91
N ARG A 603 11.97 4.10 2.63
CA ARG A 603 10.60 3.73 2.26
C ARG A 603 10.31 4.12 0.81
N LEU A 604 10.03 3.15 -0.06
CA LEU A 604 9.50 3.43 -1.39
C LEU A 604 8.10 4.03 -1.28
N PRO A 605 7.83 5.15 -1.96
CA PRO A 605 6.48 5.68 -2.10
C PRO A 605 5.66 4.83 -3.07
N GLU A 606 4.35 5.05 -3.11
CA GLU A 606 3.45 4.45 -4.09
C GLU A 606 3.94 4.61 -5.52
N LEU A 607 4.33 5.83 -5.88
CA LEU A 607 4.92 6.19 -7.16
C LEU A 607 5.82 7.42 -7.00
N PHE A 608 6.61 7.68 -8.02
CA PHE A 608 7.39 8.92 -8.16
C PHE A 608 7.36 9.42 -9.61
N CYS A 609 7.69 10.70 -9.80
CA CYS A 609 7.62 11.34 -11.11
C CYS A 609 8.60 10.70 -12.11
N GLY A 610 8.19 10.60 -13.39
CA GLY A 610 8.94 9.91 -14.44
C GLY A 610 10.03 10.73 -15.12
N PHE A 611 10.65 11.70 -14.41
CA PHE A 611 11.80 12.42 -14.94
C PHE A 611 13.01 11.51 -15.16
N GLU A 612 13.85 11.85 -16.11
CA GLU A 612 15.11 11.16 -16.36
C GLU A 612 16.06 11.27 -15.16
N ARG A 613 16.83 10.21 -14.95
CA ARG A 613 17.88 10.18 -13.93
C ARG A 613 19.03 11.08 -14.35
N GLU A 614 19.34 12.05 -13.49
CA GLU A 614 20.49 12.93 -13.62
C GLU A 614 21.55 12.56 -12.57
N GLU A 615 22.82 12.63 -12.93
CA GLU A 615 23.92 12.33 -12.00
C GLU A 615 23.90 13.31 -10.80
N GLY A 616 24.01 12.76 -9.59
CA GLY A 616 23.98 13.53 -8.34
C GLY A 616 22.61 14.06 -7.91
N ARG A 617 21.53 13.64 -8.56
CA ARG A 617 20.15 13.98 -8.17
C ARG A 617 19.36 12.73 -7.79
N THR A 618 18.47 12.90 -6.81
CA THR A 618 17.48 11.89 -6.44
C THR A 618 16.28 11.97 -7.40
N TYR A 619 15.42 10.93 -7.39
CA TYR A 619 14.14 10.98 -8.09
C TYR A 619 13.25 12.12 -7.56
N VAL A 620 12.35 12.62 -8.39
CA VAL A 620 11.38 13.66 -8.00
C VAL A 620 10.16 12.97 -7.37
N PRO A 621 9.84 13.24 -6.09
CA PRO A 621 8.68 12.64 -5.43
C PRO A 621 7.36 13.08 -6.08
N TYR A 622 6.37 12.17 -6.13
CA TYR A 622 5.00 12.54 -6.49
C TYR A 622 4.30 13.10 -5.23
N PRO A 623 3.73 14.33 -5.27
CA PRO A 623 3.38 15.07 -4.04
C PRO A 623 2.33 14.41 -3.14
N VAL A 624 1.40 13.65 -3.73
CA VAL A 624 0.28 13.03 -3.00
C VAL A 624 0.35 11.49 -2.99
N ALA A 625 1.50 10.92 -3.36
CA ALA A 625 1.72 9.47 -3.30
C ALA A 625 1.53 8.96 -1.87
N CYS A 626 0.85 7.83 -1.72
CA CYS A 626 0.77 7.14 -0.43
C CYS A 626 2.15 6.69 0.04
N SER A 627 2.38 6.79 1.35
CA SER A 627 3.62 6.34 1.99
C SER A 627 3.36 6.02 3.47
N PRO A 628 3.33 4.74 3.87
CA PRO A 628 3.55 3.55 3.05
C PRO A 628 2.40 3.23 2.09
N GLN A 629 2.76 2.49 1.02
CA GLN A 629 1.83 1.80 0.13
C GLN A 629 2.22 0.32 0.11
N ALA A 630 1.24 -0.59 0.19
CA ALA A 630 1.48 -2.01 0.39
C ALA A 630 2.29 -2.64 -0.75
N TRP A 631 1.84 -2.50 -2.00
CA TRP A 631 2.56 -3.03 -3.16
C TRP A 631 3.93 -2.37 -3.40
N ALA A 632 4.15 -1.11 -2.99
CA ALA A 632 5.48 -0.50 -3.06
C ALA A 632 6.42 -1.02 -1.96
N ALA A 633 5.88 -1.30 -0.75
CA ALA A 633 6.63 -1.91 0.34
C ALA A 633 6.98 -3.37 0.06
N ALA A 634 6.14 -4.08 -0.72
CA ALA A 634 6.33 -5.48 -1.10
C ALA A 634 7.20 -5.66 -2.36
N ALA A 635 7.22 -4.69 -3.28
CA ALA A 635 7.96 -4.76 -4.53
C ALA A 635 9.45 -5.20 -4.39
N PRO A 636 10.24 -4.73 -3.39
CA PRO A 636 11.62 -5.20 -3.22
C PRO A 636 11.75 -6.71 -3.01
N PHE A 637 10.74 -7.37 -2.40
CA PHE A 637 10.77 -8.81 -2.17
C PHE A 637 10.52 -9.58 -3.47
N MET A 638 9.59 -9.15 -4.32
CA MET A 638 9.38 -9.72 -5.65
C MET A 638 10.60 -9.49 -6.55
N LEU A 639 11.21 -8.31 -6.52
CA LEU A 639 12.45 -8.03 -7.26
C LEU A 639 13.57 -8.98 -6.85
N LEU A 640 13.80 -9.17 -5.55
CA LEU A 640 14.82 -10.12 -5.08
C LEU A 640 14.47 -11.56 -5.42
N GLN A 641 13.21 -11.99 -5.24
CA GLN A 641 12.76 -13.31 -5.63
C GLN A 641 13.04 -13.58 -7.12
N SER A 642 12.71 -12.62 -7.98
CA SER A 642 12.91 -12.71 -9.42
C SER A 642 14.40 -12.78 -9.77
N LEU A 643 15.23 -11.90 -9.22
CA LEU A 643 16.68 -11.90 -9.48
C LEU A 643 17.34 -13.18 -8.99
N MET A 644 16.94 -13.71 -7.84
CA MET A 644 17.45 -14.99 -7.32
C MET A 644 16.88 -16.21 -8.06
N GLY A 645 15.90 -16.01 -8.95
CA GLY A 645 15.28 -17.08 -9.74
C GLY A 645 14.50 -18.09 -8.92
N ILE A 646 13.91 -17.68 -7.78
CA ILE A 646 13.23 -18.57 -6.83
C ILE A 646 11.82 -18.88 -7.30
N SER A 647 11.52 -20.16 -7.46
CA SER A 647 10.19 -20.69 -7.78
C SER A 647 9.84 -21.86 -6.87
N ALA A 648 8.71 -21.78 -6.17
CA ALA A 648 8.21 -22.83 -5.29
C ALA A 648 7.17 -23.70 -6.01
N ASP A 649 7.22 -24.98 -5.78
CA ASP A 649 6.21 -25.97 -6.16
C ASP A 649 6.05 -26.96 -5.00
N ALA A 650 5.38 -26.49 -3.94
CA ALA A 650 5.15 -27.28 -2.74
C ALA A 650 4.36 -28.56 -3.01
N PRO A 651 3.37 -28.60 -3.94
CA PRO A 651 2.73 -29.85 -4.35
C PRO A 651 3.68 -30.91 -4.92
N ALA A 652 4.75 -30.48 -5.61
CA ALA A 652 5.79 -31.36 -6.12
C ALA A 652 6.97 -31.54 -5.16
N GLU A 653 6.87 -30.99 -3.95
CA GLU A 653 7.94 -30.97 -2.95
C GLU A 653 9.26 -30.37 -3.51
N LEU A 654 9.15 -29.25 -4.25
CA LEU A 654 10.26 -28.67 -4.99
C LEU A 654 10.39 -27.15 -4.74
N LEU A 655 11.62 -26.70 -4.53
CA LEU A 655 12.03 -25.30 -4.67
C LEU A 655 13.12 -25.24 -5.76
N SER A 656 12.85 -24.49 -6.83
CA SER A 656 13.78 -24.31 -7.93
C SER A 656 14.46 -22.95 -7.88
N ILE A 657 15.74 -22.94 -8.20
CA ILE A 657 16.57 -21.74 -8.39
C ILE A 657 17.06 -21.76 -9.83
N CYS A 658 16.62 -20.80 -10.64
CA CYS A 658 16.97 -20.74 -12.06
C CYS A 658 17.78 -19.48 -12.38
N ALA A 659 18.99 -19.65 -12.92
CA ALA A 659 19.88 -18.60 -13.39
C ALA A 659 19.94 -17.36 -12.45
N PRO A 660 20.31 -17.49 -11.17
CA PRO A 660 20.30 -16.39 -10.22
C PRO A 660 21.29 -15.29 -10.63
N VAL A 661 20.89 -14.03 -10.45
CA VAL A 661 21.75 -12.85 -10.70
C VAL A 661 21.64 -11.88 -9.52
N LEU A 662 22.75 -11.25 -9.15
CA LEU A 662 22.74 -10.22 -8.10
C LEU A 662 23.33 -8.91 -8.66
N PRO A 663 22.81 -7.74 -8.24
CA PRO A 663 23.40 -6.44 -8.56
C PRO A 663 24.86 -6.34 -8.14
N ASP A 664 25.66 -5.49 -8.81
CA ASP A 664 27.11 -5.38 -8.58
C ASP A 664 27.50 -4.98 -7.16
N HIS A 665 26.64 -4.26 -6.48
CA HIS A 665 26.86 -3.82 -5.10
C HIS A 665 26.43 -4.86 -4.04
N LEU A 666 25.99 -6.06 -4.46
CA LEU A 666 25.59 -7.15 -3.57
C LEU A 666 26.47 -8.38 -3.81
N ASP A 667 27.37 -8.64 -2.86
CA ASP A 667 28.24 -9.82 -2.91
C ASP A 667 27.54 -11.08 -2.45
N HIS A 668 26.54 -10.93 -1.54
CA HIS A 668 25.75 -12.06 -1.04
C HIS A 668 24.34 -11.64 -0.60
N VAL A 669 23.41 -12.59 -0.66
CA VAL A 669 22.08 -12.53 -0.07
C VAL A 669 21.81 -13.86 0.64
N ARG A 670 21.49 -13.79 1.91
CA ARG A 670 21.07 -14.96 2.70
C ARG A 670 19.59 -14.86 3.03
N LEU A 671 18.85 -15.89 2.66
CA LEU A 671 17.46 -16.08 3.05
C LEU A 671 17.41 -17.10 4.19
N GLN A 672 16.67 -16.79 5.24
CA GLN A 672 16.45 -17.69 6.36
C GLN A 672 14.96 -17.87 6.59
N ASN A 673 14.55 -19.08 6.97
CA ASN A 673 13.16 -19.38 7.28
C ASN A 673 12.20 -19.20 6.09
N VAL A 674 12.66 -19.42 4.85
CA VAL A 674 11.79 -19.46 3.66
C VAL A 674 10.85 -20.65 3.79
N ARG A 675 9.55 -20.39 3.76
CA ARG A 675 8.52 -21.41 3.93
C ARG A 675 8.01 -21.90 2.58
N VAL A 676 8.08 -23.22 2.36
CA VAL A 676 7.51 -23.90 1.19
C VAL A 676 6.76 -25.16 1.70
N GLY A 677 5.45 -25.19 1.56
CA GLY A 677 4.63 -26.18 2.24
C GLY A 677 4.85 -26.11 3.77
N ASP A 678 5.06 -27.28 4.38
CA ASP A 678 5.40 -27.41 5.80
C ASP A 678 6.91 -27.30 6.07
N SER A 679 7.71 -27.21 5.02
CA SER A 679 9.16 -27.14 5.12
C SER A 679 9.66 -25.70 5.29
N ARG A 680 10.85 -25.57 5.90
CA ARG A 680 11.57 -24.31 6.06
C ARG A 680 12.98 -24.48 5.55
N MET A 681 13.45 -23.52 4.77
CA MET A 681 14.78 -23.57 4.15
C MET A 681 15.55 -22.28 4.42
N SER A 682 16.87 -22.42 4.52
CA SER A 682 17.82 -21.30 4.54
C SER A 682 18.76 -21.43 3.34
N LEU A 683 18.83 -20.38 2.53
CA LEU A 683 19.59 -20.33 1.28
C LEU A 683 20.65 -19.24 1.35
N ASP A 684 21.80 -19.47 0.77
CA ASP A 684 22.90 -18.50 0.67
C ASP A 684 23.28 -18.28 -0.79
N PHE A 685 23.03 -17.10 -1.30
CA PHE A 685 23.37 -16.68 -2.65
C PHE A 685 24.68 -15.88 -2.59
N GLN A 686 25.68 -16.30 -3.37
CA GLN A 686 26.99 -15.66 -3.42
C GLN A 686 27.35 -15.30 -4.85
N LYS A 687 27.74 -14.04 -5.05
CA LYS A 687 28.26 -13.55 -6.31
C LYS A 687 29.78 -13.73 -6.35
N LYS A 688 30.28 -14.40 -7.39
CA LYS A 688 31.69 -14.48 -7.69
C LYS A 688 31.91 -14.08 -9.17
N ASP A 689 32.60 -13.02 -9.37
CA ASP A 689 32.77 -12.40 -10.70
C ASP A 689 31.41 -12.05 -11.33
N LEU A 690 31.04 -12.67 -12.43
CA LEU A 690 29.77 -12.45 -13.13
C LEU A 690 28.71 -13.53 -12.80
N ALA A 691 29.06 -14.55 -12.03
CA ALA A 691 28.17 -15.66 -11.71
C ALA A 691 27.63 -15.55 -10.28
N THR A 692 26.38 -15.89 -10.10
CA THR A 692 25.75 -16.04 -8.77
C THR A 692 25.45 -17.51 -8.53
N SER A 693 25.93 -18.06 -7.42
CA SER A 693 25.64 -19.43 -6.99
C SER A 693 24.68 -19.43 -5.78
N CYS A 694 23.90 -20.48 -5.64
CA CYS A 694 23.06 -20.72 -4.48
C CYS A 694 23.51 -21.97 -3.74
N ALA A 695 23.49 -21.95 -2.41
CA ALA A 695 23.75 -23.08 -1.55
C ALA A 695 22.64 -23.22 -0.48
N LEU A 696 22.21 -24.46 -0.23
CA LEU A 696 21.36 -24.79 0.90
C LEU A 696 22.21 -24.74 2.19
N VAL A 697 21.76 -23.95 3.16
CA VAL A 697 22.45 -23.77 4.44
C VAL A 697 21.83 -24.64 5.53
N ASP A 698 20.48 -24.65 5.59
CA ASP A 698 19.73 -25.39 6.59
C ASP A 698 18.33 -25.73 6.02
N GLN A 699 17.76 -26.82 6.49
CA GLN A 699 16.42 -27.26 6.07
C GLN A 699 15.73 -28.06 7.18
N THR A 700 14.43 -27.83 7.31
CA THR A 700 13.49 -28.70 8.00
C THR A 700 12.41 -29.14 7.02
N GLY A 701 11.99 -30.42 7.08
CA GLY A 701 11.04 -31.01 6.12
C GLY A 701 11.73 -31.62 4.88
N GLU A 702 10.93 -32.00 3.85
CA GLU A 702 11.38 -32.88 2.76
C GLU A 702 11.45 -32.20 1.38
N ILE A 703 11.30 -30.87 1.29
CA ILE A 703 11.38 -30.12 0.03
C ILE A 703 12.76 -30.31 -0.62
N ARG A 704 12.78 -30.66 -1.90
CA ARG A 704 14.01 -30.76 -2.71
C ARG A 704 14.40 -29.41 -3.27
N LEU A 705 15.68 -29.10 -3.27
CA LEU A 705 16.23 -27.93 -3.96
C LEU A 705 16.73 -28.35 -5.34
N SER A 706 16.21 -27.74 -6.43
CA SER A 706 16.77 -27.82 -7.77
C SER A 706 17.56 -26.56 -8.08
N LEU A 707 18.75 -26.73 -8.62
CA LEU A 707 19.61 -25.64 -9.07
C LEU A 707 19.80 -25.79 -10.59
N ASP A 708 19.13 -24.94 -11.36
CA ASP A 708 19.23 -24.89 -12.80
C ASP A 708 20.12 -23.73 -13.20
N GLU A 709 21.21 -24.03 -13.98
CA GLU A 709 22.21 -23.05 -14.45
C GLU A 709 21.65 -22.04 -15.45
#